data_5678051cb1af802c4bc6e1180b8651db
#
_entry.id   5678051cb1af802c4bc6e1180b8651db
#
_cell.length_a   1.000
_cell.length_b   1.000
_cell.length_c   1.000
_cell.angle_alpha   90.00
_cell.angle_beta   90.00
_cell.angle_gamma   90.00
#
_symmetry.space_group_name_H-M   'P 1'
#
loop_
_entity.id
_entity.type
_entity.pdbx_description
1 polymer ?
#
loop_
_entity_poly.entity_id
_entity_poly.type
_entity_poly.pdbx_seq_one_letter_code
_entity_poly.pdbx_strand_id
1 'polypeptide(L)'
;MKSILGMKTSQPLSSLREIHGIGERVADRLIEHFGTEEAALQAICEGDIASLSEVNGISRNFALSLARYAKSRAEGCSISDFLRTKEALSLYSHLLELIKSFAHTTHARDKLNLFYPLPASRMDLIQERQAFVREYLELGNAFPENSEFLKLLTRVSELRPVPGNLRVRDRIILCGDSKTLEAAREKFQGFLPVQAVENLSEFVDLARGYSSVIVFDDTYLGFDLPEDIEPEYFHDLSRAELWQVLPEKELAFFARNLDCIHACLSIVSALRSENFELFEEFSKEKLDTLDTALSKLGEDGKPVEGFDPELDRLGAALQNLDPTLTLALNEANQRMNHALEASSLTLSGQELVRLVSGGMEVKDLLTKELNRIYKTETETVKEELAEKLGLQKQEKLMLDSLFPDEISYPLYAEQSQLQLLRQKLNNSLEKTRLARKRELAKTLSGFHQPVEKLVRKVLDFDLGFSISCFSTKFHLNLPELIPEIGIGFTDGENLFLKARYGKIDPISYSIGKTGFSPAGLENRVVLLSGVNSGGKTSLLELLAQCVILGYMGFPVPAKKLELGPVEEFYYFGKSKGTLDAGAFETTLKQFSVLSEASEKLVLADELESITEPGASARIIAGILEYLSRNEQSLGVFVSHLSELILENTGTEVRVDGIEADGLDSNLELIVNRNPVYNRIARSTPELIVERLFRKTTGKEQEFYSHLKDKFKTGSKVNL
;
A
#
# COMPACT_ATOMS: atom_id res chain seq x y z
N MET A 1 -5.19 -17.21 -10.18
CA MET A 1 -3.99 -16.47 -10.57
C MET A 1 -2.77 -17.34 -10.32
N LYS A 2 -2.11 -17.83 -11.37
CA LYS A 2 -0.73 -18.29 -11.23
C LYS A 2 0.07 -17.04 -10.88
N SER A 3 0.75 -17.02 -9.74
CA SER A 3 1.60 -15.91 -9.34
C SER A 3 2.50 -15.55 -10.51
N ILE A 4 2.45 -14.31 -11.00
CA ILE A 4 3.33 -13.81 -12.09
C ILE A 4 4.79 -13.80 -11.65
N LEU A 5 5.01 -13.93 -10.34
CA LEU A 5 6.29 -14.23 -9.71
C LEU A 5 6.48 -15.74 -9.48
N GLY A 6 5.49 -16.59 -9.86
CA GLY A 6 5.54 -18.05 -9.82
C GLY A 6 6.48 -18.58 -10.89
N MET A 7 7.73 -18.61 -10.55
CA MET A 7 8.88 -18.99 -11.34
C MET A 7 8.78 -20.43 -11.84
N LYS A 8 8.74 -20.61 -13.16
CA LYS A 8 9.29 -21.84 -13.76
C LYS A 8 10.80 -21.70 -13.65
N THR A 9 11.35 -22.17 -12.55
CA THR A 9 12.76 -22.04 -12.23
C THR A 9 13.61 -22.94 -13.10
N SER A 10 14.58 -22.35 -13.79
CA SER A 10 15.67 -23.10 -14.41
C SER A 10 16.62 -23.69 -13.37
N GLN A 11 16.70 -23.13 -12.16
CA GLN A 11 17.36 -23.68 -10.98
C GLN A 11 16.74 -23.07 -9.71
N PRO A 12 15.90 -23.81 -8.94
CA PRO A 12 15.38 -23.31 -7.68
C PRO A 12 16.54 -23.10 -6.69
N LEU A 13 16.49 -21.98 -5.96
CA LEU A 13 17.38 -21.77 -4.82
C LEU A 13 17.09 -22.87 -3.78
N SER A 14 18.11 -23.62 -3.40
CA SER A 14 17.99 -24.75 -2.45
C SER A 14 18.31 -24.34 -1.02
N SER A 15 19.06 -23.24 -0.83
CA SER A 15 19.45 -22.73 0.49
C SER A 15 19.62 -21.23 0.50
N LEU A 16 19.34 -20.59 1.66
CA LEU A 16 19.60 -19.16 1.90
C LEU A 16 21.06 -18.80 1.71
N ARG A 17 21.98 -19.72 1.96
CA ARG A 17 23.43 -19.51 1.84
C ARG A 17 23.91 -19.36 0.39
N GLU A 18 23.12 -19.78 -0.59
CA GLU A 18 23.41 -19.57 -2.03
C GLU A 18 23.19 -18.13 -2.48
N ILE A 19 22.47 -17.33 -1.65
CA ILE A 19 22.14 -15.96 -1.98
C ILE A 19 23.32 -15.05 -1.59
N HIS A 20 23.86 -14.36 -2.56
CA HIS A 20 24.94 -13.39 -2.32
C HIS A 20 24.49 -12.30 -1.32
N GLY A 21 25.26 -12.13 -0.25
CA GLY A 21 24.95 -11.17 0.82
C GLY A 21 24.31 -11.78 2.05
N ILE A 22 23.86 -13.04 2.03
CA ILE A 22 23.35 -13.75 3.20
C ILE A 22 24.49 -14.54 3.86
N GLY A 23 25.01 -14.03 4.98
CA GLY A 23 25.91 -14.77 5.88
C GLY A 23 25.11 -15.54 6.94
N GLU A 24 25.78 -16.42 7.71
CA GLU A 24 25.14 -17.26 8.74
C GLU A 24 24.22 -16.47 9.68
N ARG A 25 24.66 -15.34 10.19
CA ARG A 25 23.84 -14.50 11.10
C ARG A 25 22.55 -13.95 10.47
N VAL A 26 22.57 -13.68 9.18
CA VAL A 26 21.38 -13.19 8.45
C VAL A 26 20.44 -14.35 8.17
N ALA A 27 20.99 -15.51 7.78
CA ALA A 27 20.21 -16.74 7.59
C ALA A 27 19.49 -17.16 8.87
N ASP A 28 20.19 -17.18 10.01
CA ASP A 28 19.59 -17.54 11.31
C ASP A 28 18.43 -16.62 11.68
N ARG A 29 18.58 -15.30 11.49
CA ARG A 29 17.50 -14.33 11.77
C ARG A 29 16.30 -14.49 10.83
N LEU A 30 16.55 -14.80 9.56
CA LEU A 30 15.48 -15.11 8.61
C LEU A 30 14.72 -16.35 9.03
N ILE A 31 15.41 -17.42 9.41
CA ILE A 31 14.81 -18.67 9.89
C ILE A 31 14.05 -18.43 11.20
N GLU A 32 14.61 -17.66 12.13
CA GLU A 32 13.94 -17.29 13.39
C GLU A 32 12.62 -16.53 13.15
N HIS A 33 12.62 -15.61 12.20
CA HIS A 33 11.45 -14.78 11.87
C HIS A 33 10.37 -15.58 11.11
N PHE A 34 10.77 -16.35 10.09
CA PHE A 34 9.83 -17.10 9.22
C PHE A 34 9.52 -18.51 9.71
N GLY A 35 10.21 -18.97 10.75
CA GLY A 35 10.04 -20.31 11.34
C GLY A 35 10.77 -21.43 10.61
N THR A 36 10.94 -21.38 9.28
CA THR A 36 11.66 -22.36 8.47
C THR A 36 12.49 -21.71 7.37
N GLU A 37 13.52 -22.41 6.89
CA GLU A 37 14.34 -21.94 5.76
C GLU A 37 13.52 -21.87 4.46
N GLU A 38 12.60 -22.80 4.25
CA GLU A 38 11.73 -22.81 3.08
C GLU A 38 10.80 -21.59 3.04
N ALA A 39 10.21 -21.21 4.18
CA ALA A 39 9.34 -20.04 4.27
C ALA A 39 10.11 -18.74 4.01
N ALA A 40 11.34 -18.64 4.52
CA ALA A 40 12.21 -17.49 4.27
C ALA A 40 12.62 -17.41 2.78
N LEU A 41 12.99 -18.53 2.15
CA LEU A 41 13.28 -18.61 0.73
C LEU A 41 12.06 -18.24 -0.13
N GLN A 42 10.89 -18.71 0.26
CA GLN A 42 9.64 -18.37 -0.43
C GLN A 42 9.37 -16.87 -0.38
N ALA A 43 9.51 -16.24 0.78
CA ALA A 43 9.34 -14.78 0.94
C ALA A 43 10.31 -13.99 0.04
N ILE A 44 11.58 -14.42 -0.05
CA ILE A 44 12.58 -13.81 -0.94
C ILE A 44 12.19 -14.00 -2.41
N CYS A 45 11.81 -15.21 -2.81
CA CYS A 45 11.42 -15.52 -4.18
C CYS A 45 10.12 -14.82 -4.60
N GLU A 46 9.16 -14.69 -3.71
CA GLU A 46 7.93 -13.93 -3.94
C GLU A 46 8.15 -12.42 -3.93
N GLY A 47 9.32 -11.96 -3.47
CA GLY A 47 9.65 -10.54 -3.34
C GLY A 47 8.79 -9.85 -2.31
N ASP A 48 8.55 -10.49 -1.17
CA ASP A 48 7.85 -9.92 -0.02
C ASP A 48 8.80 -9.02 0.79
N ILE A 49 9.02 -7.82 0.24
CA ILE A 49 9.97 -6.84 0.79
C ILE A 49 9.54 -6.37 2.18
N ALA A 50 8.24 -6.31 2.44
CA ALA A 50 7.71 -5.86 3.73
C ALA A 50 8.08 -6.85 4.84
N SER A 51 7.69 -8.11 4.71
CA SER A 51 8.01 -9.15 5.71
C SER A 51 9.53 -9.34 5.88
N LEU A 52 10.29 -9.27 4.79
CA LEU A 52 11.75 -9.32 4.83
C LEU A 52 12.36 -8.14 5.59
N SER A 53 11.79 -6.93 5.49
CA SER A 53 12.30 -5.74 6.19
C SER A 53 11.91 -5.68 7.67
N GLU A 54 10.99 -6.51 8.13
CA GLU A 54 10.67 -6.69 9.56
C GLU A 54 11.75 -7.50 10.30
N VAL A 55 12.54 -8.28 9.57
CA VAL A 55 13.64 -9.05 10.15
C VAL A 55 14.73 -8.13 10.68
N ASN A 56 15.10 -8.31 11.94
CA ASN A 56 16.07 -7.45 12.62
C ASN A 56 17.42 -7.40 11.87
N GLY A 57 17.81 -6.19 11.45
CA GLY A 57 19.05 -5.93 10.69
C GLY A 57 18.94 -6.12 9.18
N ILE A 58 17.74 -6.31 8.63
CA ILE A 58 17.46 -6.29 7.19
C ILE A 58 16.79 -4.96 6.84
N SER A 59 17.52 -4.09 6.13
CA SER A 59 16.93 -2.87 5.60
C SER A 59 16.10 -3.17 4.35
N ARG A 60 15.14 -2.29 4.04
CA ARG A 60 14.30 -2.40 2.83
C ARG A 60 15.13 -2.50 1.52
N ASN A 61 16.22 -1.74 1.42
CA ASN A 61 17.11 -1.82 0.27
C ASN A 61 17.83 -3.16 0.18
N PHE A 62 18.19 -3.74 1.32
CA PHE A 62 18.80 -5.06 1.36
C PHE A 62 17.79 -6.14 1.00
N ALA A 63 16.56 -6.10 1.55
CA ALA A 63 15.46 -6.99 1.17
C ALA A 63 15.19 -6.95 -0.35
N LEU A 64 15.15 -5.73 -0.93
CA LEU A 64 15.00 -5.55 -2.38
C LEU A 64 16.17 -6.18 -3.17
N SER A 65 17.40 -6.06 -2.68
CA SER A 65 18.55 -6.68 -3.34
C SER A 65 18.50 -8.20 -3.32
N LEU A 66 18.02 -8.79 -2.22
CA LEU A 66 17.79 -10.23 -2.10
C LEU A 66 16.73 -10.73 -3.09
N ALA A 67 15.59 -10.03 -3.15
CA ALA A 67 14.52 -10.37 -4.07
C ALA A 67 14.93 -10.24 -5.55
N ARG A 68 15.69 -9.19 -5.90
CA ARG A 68 16.28 -9.04 -7.24
C ARG A 68 17.25 -10.16 -7.61
N TYR A 69 18.09 -10.55 -6.66
CA TYR A 69 19.02 -11.66 -6.87
C TYR A 69 18.26 -12.97 -7.12
N ALA A 70 17.28 -13.28 -6.27
CA ALA A 70 16.46 -14.46 -6.44
C ALA A 70 15.74 -14.47 -7.80
N LYS A 71 15.18 -13.33 -8.20
CA LYS A 71 14.49 -13.17 -9.48
C LYS A 71 15.44 -13.34 -10.66
N SER A 72 16.63 -12.74 -10.61
CA SER A 72 17.62 -12.87 -11.69
C SER A 72 18.09 -14.32 -11.86
N ARG A 73 18.24 -15.07 -10.75
CA ARG A 73 18.56 -16.50 -10.79
C ARG A 73 17.42 -17.32 -11.41
N ALA A 74 16.19 -17.03 -11.06
CA ALA A 74 15.03 -17.73 -11.60
C ALA A 74 14.79 -17.43 -13.09
N GLU A 75 14.96 -16.19 -13.51
CA GLU A 75 14.83 -15.77 -14.91
C GLU A 75 16.08 -16.11 -15.75
N GLY A 76 17.19 -16.47 -15.11
CA GLY A 76 18.45 -16.82 -15.78
C GLY A 76 19.17 -15.62 -16.41
N CYS A 77 18.77 -14.39 -16.08
CA CYS A 77 19.37 -13.16 -16.59
C CYS A 77 19.25 -12.03 -15.56
N SER A 78 20.19 -11.10 -15.63
CA SER A 78 20.23 -9.90 -14.79
C SER A 78 20.02 -8.64 -15.62
N ILE A 79 19.72 -7.54 -14.96
CA ILE A 79 19.56 -6.23 -15.60
C ILE A 79 20.79 -5.79 -16.38
N SER A 80 22.00 -6.16 -15.92
CA SER A 80 23.28 -5.83 -16.56
C SER A 80 23.55 -6.68 -17.81
N ASP A 81 22.82 -7.76 -18.02
CA ASP A 81 22.95 -8.57 -19.23
C ASP A 81 22.31 -7.86 -20.43
N PHE A 82 21.27 -7.07 -20.18
CA PHE A 82 20.60 -6.28 -21.20
C PHE A 82 21.10 -4.81 -21.23
N LEU A 83 21.06 -4.09 -20.10
CA LEU A 83 21.49 -2.68 -20.01
C LEU A 83 23.00 -2.60 -19.77
N ARG A 84 23.78 -2.37 -20.84
CA ARG A 84 25.23 -2.47 -20.79
C ARG A 84 25.95 -1.20 -20.38
N THR A 85 25.30 -0.03 -20.40
CA THR A 85 25.90 1.27 -20.07
C THR A 85 25.25 1.90 -18.83
N LYS A 86 25.99 2.78 -18.14
CA LYS A 86 25.50 3.52 -16.98
C LYS A 86 24.34 4.46 -17.37
N GLU A 87 24.42 5.04 -18.55
CA GLU A 87 23.41 5.92 -19.11
C GLU A 87 22.09 5.16 -19.37
N ALA A 88 22.16 3.93 -19.91
CA ALA A 88 21.00 3.06 -20.08
C ALA A 88 20.36 2.68 -18.74
N LEU A 89 21.16 2.35 -17.72
CA LEU A 89 20.69 2.10 -16.37
C LEU A 89 20.06 3.33 -15.71
N SER A 90 20.64 4.52 -15.94
CA SER A 90 20.08 5.78 -15.46
C SER A 90 18.72 6.08 -16.09
N LEU A 91 18.60 5.87 -17.40
CA LEU A 91 17.35 6.07 -18.14
C LEU A 91 16.27 5.10 -17.66
N TYR A 92 16.60 3.84 -17.49
CA TYR A 92 15.70 2.84 -16.88
C TYR A 92 15.25 3.28 -15.47
N SER A 93 16.17 3.76 -14.64
CA SER A 93 15.84 4.21 -13.29
C SER A 93 14.85 5.38 -13.30
N HIS A 94 15.02 6.35 -14.20
CA HIS A 94 14.09 7.47 -14.36
C HIS A 94 12.71 7.01 -14.85
N LEU A 95 12.66 6.06 -15.82
CA LEU A 95 11.40 5.47 -16.26
C LEU A 95 10.69 4.71 -15.13
N LEU A 96 11.45 3.93 -14.37
CA LEU A 96 10.90 3.19 -13.23
C LEU A 96 10.32 4.12 -12.16
N GLU A 97 11.01 5.22 -11.83
CA GLU A 97 10.49 6.21 -10.88
C GLU A 97 9.21 6.89 -11.41
N LEU A 98 9.14 7.16 -12.72
CA LEU A 98 7.93 7.68 -13.35
C LEU A 98 6.76 6.69 -13.20
N ILE A 99 6.97 5.39 -13.48
CA ILE A 99 5.94 4.35 -13.32
C ILE A 99 5.52 4.22 -11.86
N LYS A 100 6.46 4.22 -10.92
CA LYS A 100 6.19 4.14 -9.48
C LYS A 100 5.36 5.29 -8.95
N SER A 101 5.38 6.46 -9.60
CA SER A 101 4.54 7.59 -9.20
C SER A 101 3.04 7.32 -9.36
N PHE A 102 2.66 6.30 -10.11
CA PHE A 102 1.28 5.82 -10.27
C PHE A 102 0.90 4.72 -9.31
N ALA A 103 1.85 4.16 -8.56
CA ALA A 103 1.55 3.13 -7.57
C ALA A 103 1.02 3.75 -6.27
N HIS A 104 -0.11 3.24 -5.78
CA HIS A 104 -0.80 3.76 -4.61
C HIS A 104 -0.31 3.11 -3.32
N THR A 105 0.08 1.83 -3.38
CA THR A 105 0.59 1.08 -2.23
C THR A 105 2.13 0.99 -2.24
N THR A 106 2.70 0.81 -1.06
CA THR A 106 4.14 0.56 -0.89
C THR A 106 4.55 -0.77 -1.51
N HIS A 107 3.67 -1.76 -1.41
CA HIS A 107 3.86 -3.09 -1.99
C HIS A 107 4.02 -3.02 -3.52
N ALA A 108 3.12 -2.31 -4.23
CA ALA A 108 3.23 -2.14 -5.67
C ALA A 108 4.52 -1.43 -6.08
N ARG A 109 4.93 -0.38 -5.34
CA ARG A 109 6.21 0.32 -5.57
C ARG A 109 7.41 -0.59 -5.43
N ASP A 110 7.40 -1.47 -4.44
CA ASP A 110 8.49 -2.44 -4.24
C ASP A 110 8.52 -3.49 -5.34
N LYS A 111 7.37 -4.05 -5.68
CA LYS A 111 7.24 -5.04 -6.75
C LYS A 111 7.65 -4.49 -8.11
N LEU A 112 7.36 -3.22 -8.42
CA LEU A 112 7.82 -2.57 -9.65
C LEU A 112 9.36 -2.57 -9.78
N ASN A 113 10.11 -2.49 -8.69
CA ASN A 113 11.56 -2.60 -8.72
C ASN A 113 12.09 -3.96 -9.19
N LEU A 114 11.24 -4.98 -9.24
CA LEU A 114 11.59 -6.32 -9.71
C LEU A 114 11.36 -6.48 -11.22
N PHE A 115 10.80 -5.48 -11.90
CA PHE A 115 10.63 -5.47 -13.35
C PHE A 115 11.77 -4.71 -14.00
N TYR A 116 12.59 -5.41 -14.71
CA TYR A 116 13.69 -4.88 -15.53
C TYR A 116 13.58 -5.44 -16.95
N PRO A 117 14.15 -4.77 -17.95
CA PRO A 117 14.13 -5.26 -19.33
C PRO A 117 14.93 -6.56 -19.44
N LEU A 118 14.39 -7.51 -20.17
CA LEU A 118 14.96 -8.82 -20.41
C LEU A 118 15.54 -8.89 -21.84
N PRO A 119 16.59 -9.66 -22.12
CA PRO A 119 17.09 -9.87 -23.47
C PRO A 119 16.09 -10.65 -24.34
N ALA A 120 16.21 -10.57 -25.67
CA ALA A 120 15.34 -11.24 -26.63
C ALA A 120 15.34 -12.77 -26.47
N SER A 121 16.42 -13.36 -25.98
CA SER A 121 16.49 -14.78 -25.61
C SER A 121 15.45 -15.19 -24.55
N ARG A 122 14.87 -14.23 -23.84
CA ARG A 122 13.78 -14.44 -22.86
C ARG A 122 12.44 -13.87 -23.33
N MET A 123 12.17 -13.99 -24.63
CA MET A 123 10.91 -13.54 -25.24
C MET A 123 9.68 -14.20 -24.61
N ASP A 124 9.81 -15.44 -24.12
CA ASP A 124 8.79 -16.16 -23.38
C ASP A 124 8.28 -15.37 -22.16
N LEU A 125 9.20 -14.84 -21.34
CA LEU A 125 8.88 -14.05 -20.16
C LEU A 125 8.35 -12.65 -20.54
N ILE A 126 8.87 -12.04 -21.59
CA ILE A 126 8.38 -10.74 -22.07
C ILE A 126 6.91 -10.86 -22.49
N GLN A 127 6.55 -11.91 -23.24
CA GLN A 127 5.17 -12.16 -23.64
C GLN A 127 4.25 -12.49 -22.46
N GLU A 128 4.73 -13.24 -21.46
CA GLU A 128 4.00 -13.50 -20.23
C GLU A 128 3.71 -12.18 -19.48
N ARG A 129 4.70 -11.28 -19.38
CA ARG A 129 4.51 -9.94 -18.77
C ARG A 129 3.54 -9.08 -19.57
N GLN A 130 3.58 -9.10 -20.92
CA GLN A 130 2.61 -8.42 -21.77
C GLN A 130 1.18 -8.96 -21.57
N ALA A 131 1.03 -10.28 -21.44
CA ALA A 131 -0.27 -10.90 -21.20
C ALA A 131 -0.85 -10.42 -19.85
N PHE A 132 -0.01 -10.39 -18.80
CA PHE A 132 -0.40 -9.84 -17.51
C PHE A 132 -0.83 -8.38 -17.61
N VAL A 133 -0.02 -7.51 -18.21
CA VAL A 133 -0.35 -6.09 -18.33
C VAL A 133 -1.66 -5.89 -19.09
N ARG A 134 -1.91 -6.69 -20.13
CA ARG A 134 -3.13 -6.63 -20.95
C ARG A 134 -4.40 -6.84 -20.11
N GLU A 135 -4.38 -7.69 -19.09
CA GLU A 135 -5.52 -7.92 -18.19
C GLU A 135 -5.95 -6.65 -17.43
N TYR A 136 -5.03 -5.70 -17.27
CA TYR A 136 -5.26 -4.47 -16.49
C TYR A 136 -5.46 -3.21 -17.34
N LEU A 137 -5.14 -3.21 -18.63
CA LEU A 137 -5.11 -1.99 -19.45
C LEU A 137 -6.44 -1.21 -19.47
N GLU A 138 -7.58 -1.91 -19.39
CA GLU A 138 -8.91 -1.28 -19.42
C GLU A 138 -9.28 -0.62 -18.08
N LEU A 139 -8.68 -1.05 -16.96
CA LEU A 139 -9.00 -0.58 -15.63
C LEU A 139 -8.64 0.90 -15.39
N GLY A 140 -7.54 1.38 -15.99
CA GLY A 140 -7.14 2.77 -15.87
C GLY A 140 -8.15 3.75 -16.47
N ASN A 141 -8.95 3.32 -17.43
CA ASN A 141 -10.04 4.11 -18.02
C ASN A 141 -11.32 4.06 -17.17
N ALA A 142 -11.59 2.93 -16.50
CA ALA A 142 -12.76 2.75 -15.64
C ALA A 142 -12.67 3.58 -14.34
N PHE A 143 -11.45 3.77 -13.82
CA PHE A 143 -11.22 4.51 -12.57
C PHE A 143 -10.33 5.73 -12.81
N PRO A 144 -10.88 6.89 -13.17
CA PRO A 144 -10.11 8.11 -13.49
C PRO A 144 -9.37 8.66 -12.28
N GLU A 145 -8.35 9.50 -12.55
CA GLU A 145 -7.60 10.23 -11.53
C GLU A 145 -8.55 10.97 -10.57
N ASN A 146 -8.24 10.95 -9.27
CA ASN A 146 -9.05 11.53 -8.17
C ASN A 146 -10.38 10.82 -7.86
N SER A 147 -10.62 9.61 -8.36
CA SER A 147 -11.77 8.81 -7.94
C SER A 147 -11.67 8.38 -6.46
N GLU A 148 -12.81 8.12 -5.82
CA GLU A 148 -12.85 7.52 -4.48
C GLU A 148 -12.11 6.16 -4.45
N PHE A 149 -12.11 5.44 -5.55
CA PHE A 149 -11.39 4.17 -5.71
C PHE A 149 -9.88 4.32 -5.43
N LEU A 150 -9.24 5.38 -5.94
CA LEU A 150 -7.82 5.63 -5.68
C LEU A 150 -7.53 5.96 -4.21
N LYS A 151 -8.44 6.67 -3.55
CA LYS A 151 -8.34 6.94 -2.12
C LYS A 151 -8.45 5.66 -1.28
N LEU A 152 -9.28 4.72 -1.70
CA LEU A 152 -9.36 3.40 -1.06
C LEU A 152 -8.04 2.63 -1.20
N LEU A 153 -7.42 2.61 -2.38
CA LEU A 153 -6.12 1.96 -2.59
C LEU A 153 -5.03 2.53 -1.67
N THR A 154 -4.99 3.84 -1.43
CA THR A 154 -3.99 4.45 -0.52
C THR A 154 -4.16 4.02 0.94
N ARG A 155 -5.32 3.49 1.33
CA ARG A 155 -5.60 2.96 2.68
C ARG A 155 -5.20 1.49 2.82
N VAL A 156 -4.93 0.80 1.73
CA VAL A 156 -4.52 -0.60 1.76
C VAL A 156 -3.03 -0.69 2.08
N SER A 157 -2.72 -1.48 3.08
CA SER A 157 -1.35 -1.75 3.53
C SER A 157 -1.22 -3.21 3.94
N GLU A 158 -0.02 -3.66 4.19
CA GLU A 158 0.23 -4.96 4.78
C GLU A 158 -0.45 -5.07 6.15
N LEU A 159 -0.96 -6.27 6.46
CA LEU A 159 -1.65 -6.53 7.71
C LEU A 159 -0.68 -6.44 8.89
N ARG A 160 -1.11 -5.74 9.92
CA ARG A 160 -0.33 -5.56 11.14
C ARG A 160 -0.60 -6.70 12.12
N PRO A 161 0.42 -7.30 12.72
CA PRO A 161 0.25 -8.36 13.71
C PRO A 161 -0.39 -7.83 14.99
N VAL A 162 -0.89 -8.75 15.81
CA VAL A 162 -1.43 -8.43 17.15
C VAL A 162 -0.35 -7.80 18.03
N PRO A 163 -0.65 -6.73 18.78
CA PRO A 163 0.32 -6.10 19.65
C PRO A 163 0.86 -7.06 20.71
N GLY A 164 2.17 -7.15 20.87
CA GLY A 164 2.81 -8.02 21.86
C GLY A 164 2.58 -7.60 23.32
N ASN A 165 2.05 -6.39 23.55
CA ASN A 165 1.72 -5.85 24.86
C ASN A 165 0.25 -5.97 25.24
N LEU A 166 -0.55 -6.75 24.51
CA LEU A 166 -1.95 -7.00 24.84
C LEU A 166 -2.05 -7.62 26.24
N ARG A 167 -2.78 -6.97 27.15
CA ARG A 167 -3.03 -7.43 28.50
C ARG A 167 -4.52 -7.29 28.82
N VAL A 168 -5.12 -8.37 29.30
CA VAL A 168 -6.50 -8.42 29.74
C VAL A 168 -6.50 -8.50 31.26
N ARG A 169 -7.26 -7.63 31.92
CA ARG A 169 -7.27 -7.47 33.38
C ARG A 169 -8.61 -7.73 34.04
N ASP A 170 -9.64 -7.99 33.24
CA ASP A 170 -11.03 -8.21 33.69
C ASP A 170 -11.29 -9.67 34.09
N ARG A 171 -10.35 -10.57 33.79
CA ARG A 171 -10.50 -12.00 34.07
C ARG A 171 -9.21 -12.69 34.51
N ILE A 172 -9.37 -13.84 35.17
CA ILE A 172 -8.28 -14.68 35.67
C ILE A 172 -8.52 -16.14 35.29
N ILE A 173 -7.44 -16.88 35.10
CA ILE A 173 -7.45 -18.33 34.98
C ILE A 173 -6.96 -18.92 36.30
N LEU A 174 -7.80 -19.76 36.93
CA LEU A 174 -7.50 -20.46 38.16
C LEU A 174 -7.34 -21.96 37.87
N CYS A 175 -6.30 -22.58 38.38
CA CYS A 175 -6.01 -23.99 38.21
C CYS A 175 -5.74 -24.67 39.54
N GLY A 176 -6.37 -25.81 39.81
CA GLY A 176 -6.14 -26.61 41.01
C GLY A 176 -5.00 -27.63 40.86
N ASP A 177 -4.65 -28.03 39.61
CA ASP A 177 -3.57 -28.98 39.36
C ASP A 177 -2.37 -28.35 38.65
N SER A 178 -1.16 -28.85 38.97
CA SER A 178 0.10 -28.29 38.44
C SER A 178 0.28 -28.49 36.93
N LYS A 179 -0.26 -29.55 36.36
CA LYS A 179 -0.09 -29.86 34.93
C LYS A 179 -0.93 -28.91 34.07
N THR A 180 -2.18 -28.68 34.48
CA THR A 180 -3.08 -27.70 33.82
C THR A 180 -2.54 -26.28 33.99
N LEU A 181 -1.96 -25.97 35.15
CA LEU A 181 -1.31 -24.68 35.42
C LEU A 181 -0.16 -24.38 34.43
N GLU A 182 0.76 -25.34 34.25
CA GLU A 182 1.90 -25.18 33.32
C GLU A 182 1.42 -24.95 31.90
N ALA A 183 0.49 -25.77 31.43
CA ALA A 183 -0.09 -25.67 30.10
C ALA A 183 -0.88 -24.35 29.91
N ALA A 184 -1.62 -23.89 30.93
CA ALA A 184 -2.33 -22.61 30.89
C ALA A 184 -1.36 -21.42 30.90
N ARG A 185 -0.27 -21.50 31.66
CA ARG A 185 0.79 -20.49 31.66
C ARG A 185 1.46 -20.37 30.30
N GLU A 186 1.85 -21.46 29.69
CA GLU A 186 2.45 -21.48 28.35
C GLU A 186 1.54 -20.77 27.32
N LYS A 187 0.23 -21.05 27.38
CA LYS A 187 -0.74 -20.55 26.40
C LYS A 187 -1.21 -19.12 26.67
N PHE A 188 -1.37 -18.68 27.92
CA PHE A 188 -2.07 -17.46 28.29
C PHE A 188 -1.33 -16.47 29.18
N GLN A 189 -0.26 -16.85 29.89
CA GLN A 189 0.41 -15.99 30.91
C GLN A 189 0.88 -14.64 30.32
N GLY A 190 1.18 -14.59 29.03
CA GLY A 190 1.50 -13.34 28.33
C GLY A 190 0.34 -12.35 28.23
N PHE A 191 -0.90 -12.79 28.39
CA PHE A 191 -2.12 -12.03 28.13
C PHE A 191 -3.04 -11.90 29.33
N LEU A 192 -3.18 -12.95 30.10
CA LEU A 192 -4.08 -13.11 31.25
C LEU A 192 -3.30 -13.53 32.51
N PRO A 193 -3.74 -13.12 33.72
CA PRO A 193 -3.23 -13.71 34.96
C PRO A 193 -3.62 -15.18 35.04
N VAL A 194 -2.64 -16.06 35.34
CA VAL A 194 -2.83 -17.49 35.54
C VAL A 194 -2.25 -17.87 36.89
N GLN A 195 -3.10 -18.34 37.81
CA GLN A 195 -2.70 -18.65 39.17
C GLN A 195 -3.14 -20.06 39.59
N ALA A 196 -2.30 -20.68 40.46
CA ALA A 196 -2.65 -21.89 41.16
C ALA A 196 -3.53 -21.54 42.36
N VAL A 197 -4.41 -22.48 42.73
CA VAL A 197 -5.26 -22.34 43.90
C VAL A 197 -5.22 -23.65 44.70
N GLU A 198 -4.89 -23.56 45.98
CA GLU A 198 -4.71 -24.71 46.87
C GLU A 198 -5.98 -25.06 47.65
N ASN A 199 -6.84 -24.08 47.91
CA ASN A 199 -8.07 -24.25 48.68
C ASN A 199 -9.20 -23.32 48.27
N LEU A 200 -10.43 -23.61 48.73
CA LEU A 200 -11.63 -22.88 48.37
C LEU A 200 -11.61 -21.42 48.84
N SER A 201 -11.01 -21.11 50.01
CA SER A 201 -10.94 -19.73 50.52
C SER A 201 -10.09 -18.87 49.62
N GLU A 202 -8.93 -19.37 49.19
CA GLU A 202 -8.03 -18.67 48.24
C GLU A 202 -8.70 -18.50 46.89
N PHE A 203 -9.45 -19.51 46.43
CA PHE A 203 -10.25 -19.41 45.19
C PHE A 203 -11.23 -18.24 45.27
N VAL A 204 -12.01 -18.14 46.35
CA VAL A 204 -13.02 -17.08 46.54
C VAL A 204 -12.35 -15.71 46.62
N ASP A 205 -11.25 -15.58 47.34
CA ASP A 205 -10.52 -14.32 47.49
C ASP A 205 -9.95 -13.82 46.16
N LEU A 206 -9.35 -14.69 45.38
CA LEU A 206 -8.84 -14.36 44.04
C LEU A 206 -9.96 -14.04 43.04
N ALA A 207 -11.01 -14.86 43.07
CA ALA A 207 -12.15 -14.71 42.15
C ALA A 207 -12.85 -13.35 42.27
N ARG A 208 -12.99 -12.82 43.49
CA ARG A 208 -13.60 -11.50 43.74
C ARG A 208 -12.88 -10.32 43.13
N GLY A 209 -11.61 -10.49 42.78
CA GLY A 209 -10.81 -9.45 42.13
C GLY A 209 -11.09 -9.28 40.62
N TYR A 210 -11.91 -10.15 40.01
CA TYR A 210 -12.11 -10.21 38.56
C TYR A 210 -13.59 -10.33 38.18
N SER A 211 -13.94 -9.79 37.03
CA SER A 211 -15.32 -9.85 36.51
C SER A 211 -15.66 -11.23 35.92
N SER A 212 -14.65 -12.02 35.54
CA SER A 212 -14.81 -13.37 35.00
C SER A 212 -13.68 -14.28 35.49
N VAL A 213 -14.03 -15.47 35.88
CA VAL A 213 -13.13 -16.51 36.39
C VAL A 213 -13.23 -17.72 35.48
N ILE A 214 -12.10 -18.19 34.96
CA ILE A 214 -12.01 -19.34 34.07
C ILE A 214 -11.27 -20.46 34.80
N VAL A 215 -11.84 -21.67 34.77
CA VAL A 215 -11.26 -22.86 35.39
C VAL A 215 -11.16 -23.97 34.34
N PHE A 216 -9.99 -24.57 34.19
CA PHE A 216 -9.72 -25.66 33.22
C PHE A 216 -9.71 -27.10 33.82
N ASP A 217 -9.97 -27.18 35.09
CA ASP A 217 -10.06 -28.48 35.77
C ASP A 217 -11.38 -28.58 36.55
N ASP A 218 -11.71 -29.80 36.99
CA ASP A 218 -12.94 -30.08 37.71
C ASP A 218 -12.77 -29.97 39.26
N THR A 219 -11.65 -29.44 39.74
CA THR A 219 -11.27 -29.45 41.15
C THR A 219 -12.30 -28.74 42.04
N TYR A 220 -12.87 -27.67 41.54
CA TYR A 220 -13.86 -26.84 42.26
C TYR A 220 -15.29 -26.99 41.72
N LEU A 221 -15.52 -27.91 40.81
CA LEU A 221 -16.84 -28.17 40.24
C LEU A 221 -17.77 -28.75 41.27
N GLY A 222 -18.93 -28.09 41.51
CA GLY A 222 -19.95 -28.54 42.46
C GLY A 222 -19.75 -28.10 43.91
N PHE A 223 -18.73 -27.28 44.19
CA PHE A 223 -18.63 -26.62 45.50
C PHE A 223 -19.64 -25.48 45.60
N ASP A 224 -20.14 -25.24 46.84
CA ASP A 224 -21.08 -24.15 47.14
C ASP A 224 -20.30 -22.83 47.19
N LEU A 225 -20.34 -22.08 46.07
CA LEU A 225 -19.65 -20.81 45.91
C LEU A 225 -20.58 -19.66 46.31
N PRO A 226 -20.04 -18.53 46.78
CA PRO A 226 -20.83 -17.32 46.98
C PRO A 226 -21.57 -16.89 45.71
N GLU A 227 -22.79 -16.36 45.84
CA GLU A 227 -23.64 -15.95 44.69
C GLU A 227 -23.02 -14.88 43.80
N ASP A 228 -22.01 -14.18 44.28
CA ASP A 228 -21.24 -13.18 43.53
C ASP A 228 -20.17 -13.76 42.61
N ILE A 229 -19.87 -15.08 42.71
CA ILE A 229 -18.81 -15.77 41.95
C ILE A 229 -19.43 -16.86 41.07
N GLU A 230 -19.37 -16.65 39.75
CA GLU A 230 -19.82 -17.61 38.73
C GLU A 230 -18.64 -18.00 37.82
N PRO A 231 -17.84 -19.06 38.14
CA PRO A 231 -16.74 -19.49 37.31
C PRO A 231 -17.23 -20.23 36.07
N GLU A 232 -16.51 -20.03 34.97
CA GLU A 232 -16.70 -20.77 33.74
C GLU A 232 -15.74 -21.96 33.69
N TYR A 233 -16.28 -23.19 33.61
CA TYR A 233 -15.51 -24.40 33.59
C TYR A 233 -15.27 -24.91 32.16
N PHE A 234 -14.01 -25.18 31.84
CA PHE A 234 -13.59 -25.80 30.60
C PHE A 234 -12.93 -27.15 30.95
N HIS A 235 -13.52 -28.25 30.56
CA HIS A 235 -13.05 -29.63 30.92
C HIS A 235 -11.70 -29.98 30.27
N ASP A 236 -11.28 -29.29 29.18
CA ASP A 236 -10.04 -29.64 28.47
C ASP A 236 -9.42 -28.37 27.84
N LEU A 237 -8.25 -28.01 28.34
CA LEU A 237 -7.47 -26.88 27.81
C LEU A 237 -7.08 -27.02 26.33
N SER A 238 -6.87 -28.29 25.87
CA SER A 238 -6.49 -28.57 24.48
C SER A 238 -7.63 -28.33 23.49
N ARG A 239 -8.87 -28.45 23.94
CA ARG A 239 -10.08 -28.22 23.12
C ARG A 239 -10.62 -26.81 23.22
N ALA A 240 -10.19 -26.05 24.21
CA ALA A 240 -10.58 -24.65 24.32
C ALA A 240 -10.00 -23.82 23.18
N GLU A 241 -10.87 -23.29 22.33
CA GLU A 241 -10.47 -22.37 21.27
C GLU A 241 -10.07 -21.01 21.85
N LEU A 242 -9.09 -20.35 21.23
CA LEU A 242 -8.51 -19.11 21.74
C LEU A 242 -9.57 -18.03 21.94
N TRP A 243 -10.53 -17.90 21.02
CA TRP A 243 -11.59 -16.90 21.08
C TRP A 243 -12.56 -17.10 22.29
N GLN A 244 -12.64 -18.30 22.86
CA GLN A 244 -13.46 -18.56 24.05
C GLN A 244 -12.84 -17.94 25.31
N VAL A 245 -11.52 -18.00 25.42
CA VAL A 245 -10.77 -17.56 26.60
C VAL A 245 -10.26 -16.13 26.42
N LEU A 246 -9.74 -15.81 25.25
CA LEU A 246 -9.07 -14.55 24.93
C LEU A 246 -9.58 -13.99 23.58
N PRO A 247 -10.87 -13.61 23.51
CA PRO A 247 -11.44 -13.03 22.28
C PRO A 247 -10.71 -11.75 21.84
N GLU A 248 -10.14 -11.00 22.80
CA GLU A 248 -9.41 -9.77 22.51
C GLU A 248 -8.24 -9.96 21.57
N LYS A 249 -7.58 -11.12 21.56
CA LYS A 249 -6.48 -11.41 20.63
C LYS A 249 -6.96 -11.45 19.19
N GLU A 250 -8.09 -12.12 18.97
CA GLU A 250 -8.75 -12.18 17.65
C GLU A 250 -9.22 -10.79 17.23
N LEU A 251 -9.99 -10.13 18.11
CA LEU A 251 -10.56 -8.82 17.81
C LEU A 251 -9.49 -7.74 17.59
N ALA A 252 -8.36 -7.78 18.33
CA ALA A 252 -7.28 -6.82 18.17
C ALA A 252 -6.61 -6.90 16.80
N PHE A 253 -6.52 -8.09 16.19
CA PHE A 253 -6.03 -8.23 14.82
C PHE A 253 -6.94 -7.50 13.83
N PHE A 254 -8.26 -7.76 13.89
CA PHE A 254 -9.22 -7.13 12.99
C PHE A 254 -9.37 -5.64 13.24
N ALA A 255 -9.44 -5.22 14.51
CA ALA A 255 -9.54 -3.80 14.89
C ALA A 255 -8.34 -2.99 14.38
N ARG A 256 -7.12 -3.55 14.50
CA ARG A 256 -5.90 -2.88 14.04
C ARG A 256 -5.82 -2.74 12.53
N ASN A 257 -6.49 -3.62 11.80
CA ASN A 257 -6.51 -3.68 10.35
C ASN A 257 -7.86 -3.26 9.75
N LEU A 258 -8.76 -2.73 10.56
CA LEU A 258 -10.16 -2.46 10.20
C LEU A 258 -10.27 -1.59 8.95
N ASP A 259 -9.55 -0.47 8.93
CA ASP A 259 -9.55 0.48 7.81
C ASP A 259 -9.01 -0.13 6.51
N CYS A 260 -7.95 -0.93 6.61
CA CYS A 260 -7.39 -1.66 5.48
C CYS A 260 -8.37 -2.71 4.92
N ILE A 261 -9.00 -3.49 5.80
CA ILE A 261 -9.94 -4.54 5.38
C ILE A 261 -11.19 -3.93 4.75
N HIS A 262 -11.78 -2.88 5.34
CA HIS A 262 -12.91 -2.16 4.73
C HIS A 262 -12.55 -1.55 3.38
N ALA A 263 -11.34 -0.99 3.23
CA ALA A 263 -10.88 -0.49 1.94
C ALA A 263 -10.80 -1.62 0.90
N CYS A 264 -10.27 -2.79 1.27
CA CYS A 264 -10.22 -3.97 0.39
C CYS A 264 -11.63 -4.45 -0.02
N LEU A 265 -12.57 -4.54 0.92
CA LEU A 265 -13.95 -4.93 0.64
C LEU A 265 -14.62 -3.95 -0.34
N SER A 266 -14.43 -2.65 -0.11
CA SER A 266 -14.97 -1.59 -1.00
C SER A 266 -14.34 -1.64 -2.40
N ILE A 267 -13.04 -1.89 -2.53
CA ILE A 267 -12.35 -2.07 -3.81
C ILE A 267 -12.92 -3.26 -4.57
N VAL A 268 -13.08 -4.42 -3.91
CA VAL A 268 -13.65 -5.61 -4.54
C VAL A 268 -15.09 -5.38 -4.99
N SER A 269 -15.89 -4.68 -4.19
CA SER A 269 -17.26 -4.30 -4.56
C SER A 269 -17.28 -3.39 -5.78
N ALA A 270 -16.40 -2.37 -5.83
CA ALA A 270 -16.30 -1.46 -6.97
C ALA A 270 -15.86 -2.18 -8.25
N LEU A 271 -14.88 -3.08 -8.19
CA LEU A 271 -14.44 -3.87 -9.34
C LEU A 271 -15.53 -4.78 -9.88
N ARG A 272 -16.32 -5.39 -9.00
CA ARG A 272 -17.47 -6.20 -9.39
C ARG A 272 -18.60 -5.40 -10.03
N SER A 273 -18.84 -4.17 -9.58
CA SER A 273 -19.86 -3.29 -10.18
C SER A 273 -19.51 -2.90 -11.63
N GLU A 274 -18.23 -2.85 -11.96
CA GLU A 274 -17.70 -2.60 -13.31
C GLU A 274 -17.47 -3.89 -14.11
N ASN A 275 -17.95 -5.04 -13.63
CA ASN A 275 -17.84 -6.36 -14.27
C ASN A 275 -16.40 -6.89 -14.45
N PHE A 276 -15.48 -6.52 -13.58
CA PHE A 276 -14.14 -7.12 -13.57
C PHE A 276 -14.10 -8.38 -12.71
N GLU A 277 -13.72 -9.52 -13.33
CA GLU A 277 -13.73 -10.87 -12.73
C GLU A 277 -12.51 -11.20 -11.85
N LEU A 278 -11.64 -10.22 -11.59
CA LEU A 278 -10.35 -10.41 -10.90
C LEU A 278 -10.46 -11.03 -9.50
N PHE A 279 -11.64 -10.93 -8.86
CA PHE A 279 -11.86 -11.38 -7.48
C PHE A 279 -13.02 -12.38 -7.34
N GLU A 280 -13.31 -13.17 -8.35
CA GLU A 280 -14.40 -14.17 -8.35
C GLU A 280 -14.21 -15.28 -7.31
N GLU A 281 -12.97 -15.62 -6.98
CA GLU A 281 -12.64 -16.64 -5.96
C GLU A 281 -13.17 -16.31 -4.55
N PHE A 282 -13.46 -15.03 -4.27
CA PHE A 282 -14.05 -14.62 -3.01
C PHE A 282 -15.58 -14.64 -3.11
N SER A 283 -16.24 -15.53 -2.35
CA SER A 283 -17.70 -15.59 -2.30
C SER A 283 -18.28 -14.25 -1.78
N LYS A 284 -19.27 -13.70 -2.48
CA LYS A 284 -19.96 -12.49 -2.06
C LYS A 284 -20.56 -12.63 -0.65
N GLU A 285 -21.20 -13.77 -0.36
CA GLU A 285 -21.81 -14.04 0.95
C GLU A 285 -20.79 -14.00 2.10
N LYS A 286 -19.56 -14.53 1.87
CA LYS A 286 -18.50 -14.49 2.87
C LYS A 286 -17.98 -13.07 3.10
N LEU A 287 -17.85 -12.27 2.04
CA LEU A 287 -17.43 -10.87 2.16
C LEU A 287 -18.48 -10.03 2.87
N ASP A 288 -19.76 -10.23 2.57
CA ASP A 288 -20.89 -9.55 3.23
C ASP A 288 -20.98 -9.94 4.73
N THR A 289 -20.71 -11.21 5.05
CA THR A 289 -20.64 -11.69 6.44
C THR A 289 -19.48 -11.04 7.20
N LEU A 290 -18.31 -10.96 6.56
CA LEU A 290 -17.14 -10.29 7.13
C LEU A 290 -17.42 -8.80 7.35
N ASP A 291 -17.95 -8.10 6.37
CA ASP A 291 -18.29 -6.67 6.47
C ASP A 291 -19.28 -6.39 7.58
N THR A 292 -20.34 -7.23 7.68
CA THR A 292 -21.32 -7.15 8.78
C THR A 292 -20.68 -7.40 10.14
N ALA A 293 -19.72 -8.32 10.26
CA ALA A 293 -19.02 -8.54 11.52
C ALA A 293 -18.09 -7.38 11.88
N LEU A 294 -17.37 -6.83 10.91
CA LEU A 294 -16.47 -5.70 11.10
C LEU A 294 -17.19 -4.40 11.44
N SER A 295 -18.39 -4.16 10.90
CA SER A 295 -19.20 -2.96 11.23
C SER A 295 -19.62 -2.91 12.70
N LYS A 296 -19.59 -4.05 13.41
CA LYS A 296 -19.88 -4.19 14.84
C LYS A 296 -18.65 -4.03 15.74
N LEU A 297 -17.45 -3.91 15.15
CA LEU A 297 -16.18 -3.83 15.85
C LEU A 297 -15.60 -2.42 15.75
N GLY A 298 -15.31 -1.82 16.92
CA GLY A 298 -14.61 -0.54 16.99
C GLY A 298 -13.09 -0.67 16.83
N GLU A 299 -12.43 0.44 16.55
CA GLU A 299 -10.96 0.51 16.41
C GLU A 299 -10.23 0.12 17.72
N ASP A 300 -10.91 0.24 18.87
CA ASP A 300 -10.37 -0.16 20.18
C ASP A 300 -10.54 -1.66 20.46
N GLY A 301 -11.09 -2.44 19.53
CA GLY A 301 -11.36 -3.86 19.68
C GLY A 301 -12.58 -4.18 20.53
N LYS A 302 -13.44 -3.21 20.80
CA LYS A 302 -14.72 -3.40 21.51
C LYS A 302 -15.90 -3.35 20.55
N PRO A 303 -17.04 -3.93 20.94
CA PRO A 303 -18.28 -3.73 20.19
C PRO A 303 -18.63 -2.24 20.09
N VAL A 304 -19.10 -1.79 18.94
CA VAL A 304 -19.52 -0.40 18.70
C VAL A 304 -20.76 -0.06 19.52
N GLU A 305 -20.86 1.16 20.05
CA GLU A 305 -22.05 1.69 20.70
C GLU A 305 -23.25 1.71 19.72
N GLY A 306 -24.45 1.40 20.24
CA GLY A 306 -25.67 1.28 19.42
C GLY A 306 -25.86 -0.08 18.77
N PHE A 307 -24.89 -1.00 18.92
CA PHE A 307 -24.98 -2.35 18.36
C PHE A 307 -25.79 -3.32 19.21
N ASP A 308 -25.66 -3.25 20.54
CA ASP A 308 -26.36 -4.11 21.48
C ASP A 308 -27.17 -3.28 22.49
N PRO A 309 -28.53 -3.37 22.44
CA PRO A 309 -29.38 -2.57 23.32
C PRO A 309 -29.11 -2.81 24.81
N GLU A 310 -28.68 -4.03 25.19
CA GLU A 310 -28.39 -4.35 26.58
C GLU A 310 -27.07 -3.75 27.07
N LEU A 311 -26.03 -3.74 26.22
CA LEU A 311 -24.79 -3.04 26.53
C LEU A 311 -24.98 -1.54 26.67
N ASP A 312 -25.76 -0.96 25.76
CA ASP A 312 -26.06 0.47 25.79
C ASP A 312 -26.88 0.84 27.05
N ARG A 313 -27.87 0.00 27.40
CA ARG A 313 -28.69 0.16 28.63
C ARG A 313 -27.81 0.13 29.90
N LEU A 314 -26.98 -0.90 30.04
CA LEU A 314 -26.11 -1.07 31.20
C LEU A 314 -25.05 0.04 31.29
N GLY A 315 -24.46 0.43 30.15
CA GLY A 315 -23.52 1.54 30.06
C GLY A 315 -24.18 2.87 30.49
N ALA A 316 -25.35 3.16 29.95
CA ALA A 316 -26.14 4.35 30.32
C ALA A 316 -26.56 4.34 31.79
N ALA A 317 -26.98 3.18 32.31
CA ALA A 317 -27.35 3.04 33.72
C ALA A 317 -26.17 3.37 34.65
N LEU A 318 -24.98 2.84 34.36
CA LEU A 318 -23.79 3.13 35.16
C LEU A 318 -23.33 4.58 35.05
N GLN A 319 -23.35 5.17 33.87
CA GLN A 319 -22.95 6.56 33.66
C GLN A 319 -23.87 7.54 34.33
N ASN A 320 -25.21 7.26 34.33
CA ASN A 320 -26.20 8.14 34.84
C ASN A 320 -26.62 7.83 36.31
N LEU A 321 -26.06 6.79 36.95
CA LEU A 321 -26.44 6.37 38.30
C LEU A 321 -26.32 7.50 39.31
N ASP A 322 -25.16 8.13 39.44
CA ASP A 322 -24.91 9.18 40.44
C ASP A 322 -25.70 10.48 40.15
N PRO A 323 -25.70 11.00 38.91
CA PRO A 323 -26.51 12.18 38.59
C PRO A 323 -28.02 11.98 38.85
N THR A 324 -28.53 10.81 38.42
CA THR A 324 -29.95 10.51 38.58
C THR A 324 -30.33 10.33 40.05
N LEU A 325 -29.49 9.61 40.83
CA LEU A 325 -29.69 9.45 42.28
C LEU A 325 -29.68 10.80 43.03
N THR A 326 -28.67 11.64 42.69
CA THR A 326 -28.56 12.97 43.33
C THR A 326 -29.79 13.83 43.04
N LEU A 327 -30.26 13.81 41.78
CA LEU A 327 -31.47 14.57 41.41
C LEU A 327 -32.70 14.04 42.12
N ALA A 328 -32.91 12.71 42.09
CA ALA A 328 -34.07 12.09 42.73
C ALA A 328 -34.12 12.34 44.27
N LEU A 329 -32.95 12.27 44.95
CA LEU A 329 -32.87 12.59 46.38
C LEU A 329 -33.18 14.06 46.67
N ASN A 330 -32.70 15.00 45.86
CA ASN A 330 -32.98 16.41 46.02
C ASN A 330 -34.47 16.70 45.84
N GLU A 331 -35.11 16.13 44.81
CA GLU A 331 -36.52 16.26 44.54
C GLU A 331 -37.37 15.63 45.67
N ALA A 332 -36.98 14.43 46.14
CA ALA A 332 -37.67 13.78 47.27
C ALA A 332 -37.58 14.59 48.56
N ASN A 333 -36.41 15.13 48.88
CA ASN A 333 -36.21 15.97 50.04
C ASN A 333 -37.04 17.27 49.97
N GLN A 334 -37.22 17.85 48.78
CA GLN A 334 -38.11 18.99 48.57
C GLN A 334 -39.56 18.57 48.78
N ARG A 335 -40.03 17.43 48.20
CA ARG A 335 -41.39 16.91 48.40
C ARG A 335 -41.68 16.58 49.88
N MET A 336 -40.70 15.96 50.58
CA MET A 336 -40.78 15.70 52.01
C MET A 336 -40.95 17.00 52.82
N ASN A 337 -40.19 18.04 52.51
CA ASN A 337 -40.32 19.34 53.15
C ASN A 337 -41.70 19.93 52.96
N HIS A 338 -42.19 19.98 51.72
CA HIS A 338 -43.53 20.47 51.42
C HIS A 338 -44.65 19.65 52.12
N ALA A 339 -44.49 18.31 52.14
CA ALA A 339 -45.43 17.43 52.79
C ALA A 339 -45.46 17.64 54.31
N LEU A 340 -44.28 17.88 54.91
CA LEU A 340 -44.17 18.22 56.36
C LEU A 340 -44.78 19.59 56.68
N GLU A 341 -44.53 20.60 55.85
CA GLU A 341 -45.12 21.94 56.01
C GLU A 341 -46.69 21.95 55.87
N ALA A 342 -47.17 21.09 54.93
CA ALA A 342 -48.63 20.96 54.69
C ALA A 342 -49.33 20.01 55.64
N SER A 343 -48.60 19.22 56.42
CA SER A 343 -49.17 18.25 57.34
C SER A 343 -49.86 18.95 58.49
N SER A 344 -51.18 18.82 58.52
CA SER A 344 -52.01 19.16 59.72
C SER A 344 -52.34 17.86 60.44
N LEU A 345 -51.99 17.75 61.74
CA LEU A 345 -52.35 16.62 62.56
C LEU A 345 -53.89 16.62 62.78
N THR A 346 -54.57 15.79 62.00
CA THR A 346 -56.02 15.55 62.20
C THR A 346 -56.15 14.37 63.13
N LEU A 347 -56.53 14.67 64.41
CA LEU A 347 -56.72 13.65 65.41
C LEU A 347 -58.18 13.17 65.38
N SER A 348 -58.39 11.88 65.33
CA SER A 348 -59.72 11.28 65.59
C SER A 348 -60.12 11.49 67.07
N GLY A 349 -61.37 11.56 67.31
CA GLY A 349 -61.85 11.75 68.69
C GLY A 349 -61.31 10.72 69.71
N GLN A 350 -61.06 9.50 69.30
CA GLN A 350 -60.43 8.46 70.13
C GLN A 350 -58.88 8.73 70.34
N GLU A 351 -58.19 9.22 69.42
CA GLU A 351 -56.77 9.60 69.54
C GLU A 351 -56.63 10.85 70.43
N LEU A 352 -57.54 11.79 70.31
CA LEU A 352 -57.60 12.97 71.18
C LEU A 352 -57.84 12.58 72.65
N VAL A 353 -58.76 11.63 72.93
CA VAL A 353 -58.97 11.10 74.25
C VAL A 353 -57.77 10.35 74.79
N ARG A 354 -57.06 9.55 74.00
CA ARG A 354 -55.80 8.86 74.36
C ARG A 354 -54.68 9.83 74.64
N LEU A 355 -54.58 10.89 73.91
CA LEU A 355 -53.59 11.94 74.09
C LEU A 355 -53.82 12.71 75.41
N VAL A 356 -55.06 13.07 75.68
CA VAL A 356 -55.49 13.77 76.96
C VAL A 356 -55.35 12.84 78.15
N SER A 357 -55.61 11.54 78.04
CA SER A 357 -55.50 10.55 79.11
C SER A 357 -54.03 10.08 79.37
N GLY A 358 -53.04 10.64 78.71
CA GLY A 358 -51.60 10.25 78.87
C GLY A 358 -51.21 8.90 78.29
N GLY A 359 -52.09 8.25 77.49
CA GLY A 359 -51.86 6.96 76.87
C GLY A 359 -51.21 7.01 75.51
N MET A 360 -50.90 8.20 75.01
CA MET A 360 -50.19 8.40 73.69
C MET A 360 -49.42 9.71 73.72
N GLU A 361 -48.20 9.72 73.30
CA GLU A 361 -47.39 10.93 73.20
C GLU A 361 -47.58 11.60 71.84
N VAL A 362 -47.48 12.91 71.73
CA VAL A 362 -47.48 13.67 70.46
C VAL A 362 -46.36 13.21 69.56
N LYS A 363 -45.27 12.76 70.16
CA LYS A 363 -44.11 12.18 69.45
C LYS A 363 -44.49 10.93 68.65
N ASP A 364 -45.37 10.06 69.17
CA ASP A 364 -45.81 8.83 68.49
C ASP A 364 -46.61 9.12 67.21
N LEU A 365 -47.50 10.16 67.29
CA LEU A 365 -48.29 10.60 66.15
C LEU A 365 -47.45 11.25 65.04
N LEU A 366 -46.51 12.10 65.45
CA LEU A 366 -45.54 12.70 64.52
C LEU A 366 -44.70 11.64 63.86
N THR A 367 -44.19 10.66 64.61
CA THR A 367 -43.43 9.55 64.10
C THR A 367 -44.21 8.70 63.08
N LYS A 368 -45.47 8.47 63.31
CA LYS A 368 -46.37 7.73 62.41
C LYS A 368 -46.58 8.48 61.09
N GLU A 369 -46.75 9.78 61.08
CA GLU A 369 -46.93 10.57 59.87
C GLU A 369 -45.61 10.73 59.12
N LEU A 370 -44.52 10.94 59.82
CA LEU A 370 -43.18 10.94 59.24
C LEU A 370 -42.85 9.61 58.57
N ASN A 371 -43.19 8.47 59.21
CA ASN A 371 -43.05 7.14 58.60
C ASN A 371 -43.86 7.00 57.32
N ARG A 372 -45.07 7.51 57.28
CA ARG A 372 -45.88 7.46 56.05
C ARG A 372 -45.29 8.24 54.91
N ILE A 373 -44.89 9.51 55.21
CA ILE A 373 -44.20 10.35 54.17
C ILE A 373 -42.92 9.73 53.72
N TYR A 374 -42.06 9.27 54.64
CA TYR A 374 -40.77 8.65 54.31
C TYR A 374 -40.97 7.44 53.44
N LYS A 375 -41.85 6.50 53.75
CA LYS A 375 -42.10 5.31 52.91
C LYS A 375 -42.61 5.66 51.53
N THR A 376 -43.51 6.63 51.42
CA THR A 376 -44.09 7.07 50.14
C THR A 376 -43.01 7.68 49.26
N GLU A 377 -42.20 8.58 49.82
CA GLU A 377 -41.12 9.22 49.03
C GLU A 377 -40.00 8.24 48.66
N THR A 378 -39.66 7.33 49.58
CA THR A 378 -38.69 6.27 49.31
C THR A 378 -39.11 5.36 48.14
N GLU A 379 -40.38 4.90 48.14
CA GLU A 379 -40.92 4.11 47.04
C GLU A 379 -40.96 4.90 45.73
N THR A 380 -41.36 6.17 45.78
CA THR A 380 -41.36 7.06 44.61
C THR A 380 -39.93 7.20 44.01
N VAL A 381 -38.91 7.41 44.86
CA VAL A 381 -37.50 7.50 44.41
C VAL A 381 -37.05 6.19 43.81
N LYS A 382 -37.38 5.02 44.38
CA LYS A 382 -37.04 3.71 43.81
C LYS A 382 -37.66 3.51 42.42
N GLU A 383 -38.96 3.90 42.25
CA GLU A 383 -39.61 3.81 40.96
C GLU A 383 -39.00 4.75 39.93
N GLU A 384 -38.71 6.01 40.29
CA GLU A 384 -38.04 6.99 39.44
C GLU A 384 -36.65 6.53 39.02
N LEU A 385 -35.86 5.98 39.95
CA LEU A 385 -34.53 5.42 39.64
C LEU A 385 -34.66 4.21 38.71
N ALA A 386 -35.60 3.30 38.99
CA ALA A 386 -35.78 2.10 38.18
C ALA A 386 -36.22 2.44 36.75
N GLU A 387 -37.02 3.46 36.54
CA GLU A 387 -37.47 3.92 35.22
C GLU A 387 -36.38 4.69 34.49
N LYS A 388 -35.79 5.73 35.11
CA LYS A 388 -34.78 6.60 34.50
C LYS A 388 -33.49 5.85 34.16
N LEU A 389 -33.09 4.85 34.94
CA LEU A 389 -31.93 4.01 34.72
C LEU A 389 -32.23 2.74 33.89
N GLY A 390 -33.52 2.47 33.58
CA GLY A 390 -33.93 1.28 32.84
C GLY A 390 -33.58 -0.03 33.54
N LEU A 391 -33.67 -0.08 34.88
CA LEU A 391 -33.27 -1.25 35.67
C LEU A 391 -34.23 -2.44 35.46
N GLN A 392 -33.64 -3.64 35.31
CA GLN A 392 -34.41 -4.91 35.21
C GLN A 392 -34.85 -5.42 36.57
N LYS A 393 -35.72 -6.46 36.58
CA LYS A 393 -36.35 -7.02 37.82
C LYS A 393 -35.34 -7.32 38.92
N GLN A 394 -34.20 -7.94 38.60
CA GLN A 394 -33.19 -8.31 39.59
C GLN A 394 -32.41 -7.12 40.13
N GLU A 395 -32.18 -6.11 39.27
CA GLU A 395 -31.51 -4.86 39.65
C GLU A 395 -32.41 -3.97 40.51
N LYS A 396 -33.75 -3.97 40.25
CA LYS A 396 -34.74 -3.26 41.03
C LYS A 396 -34.80 -3.74 42.48
N LEU A 397 -34.66 -5.07 42.74
CA LEU A 397 -34.63 -5.62 44.08
C LEU A 397 -33.50 -5.04 44.96
N MET A 398 -32.41 -4.58 44.34
CA MET A 398 -31.31 -3.97 45.09
C MET A 398 -31.63 -2.55 45.57
N LEU A 399 -32.61 -1.88 44.95
CA LEU A 399 -33.06 -0.59 45.39
C LEU A 399 -33.80 -0.67 46.75
N ASP A 400 -34.29 -1.87 47.13
CA ASP A 400 -34.98 -2.05 48.41
C ASP A 400 -34.09 -1.81 49.62
N SER A 401 -32.81 -2.19 49.50
CA SER A 401 -31.80 -1.96 50.54
C SER A 401 -31.01 -0.66 50.39
N LEU A 402 -31.31 0.14 49.35
CA LEU A 402 -30.53 1.37 49.06
C LEU A 402 -30.80 2.49 50.09
N PHE A 403 -31.97 2.45 50.73
CA PHE A 403 -32.41 3.45 51.71
C PHE A 403 -32.51 2.83 53.11
N PRO A 404 -32.16 3.56 54.18
CA PRO A 404 -32.30 3.07 55.56
C PRO A 404 -33.75 2.68 55.91
N ASP A 405 -33.91 1.59 56.67
CA ASP A 405 -35.20 1.22 57.22
C ASP A 405 -35.71 2.22 58.30
N GLU A 406 -34.75 2.87 58.98
CA GLU A 406 -35.05 3.92 59.96
C GLU A 406 -35.26 5.26 59.26
N ILE A 407 -36.26 6.04 59.81
CA ILE A 407 -36.57 7.38 59.28
C ILE A 407 -35.28 8.24 59.30
N SER A 408 -34.89 8.72 58.14
CA SER A 408 -33.86 9.73 58.04
C SER A 408 -34.36 10.98 57.32
N TYR A 409 -33.91 12.12 57.81
CA TYR A 409 -34.13 13.39 57.16
C TYR A 409 -32.87 14.26 57.24
N PRO A 410 -32.33 14.74 56.13
CA PRO A 410 -32.77 14.46 54.75
C PRO A 410 -32.64 13.00 54.37
N LEU A 411 -33.43 12.55 53.36
CA LEU A 411 -33.33 11.23 52.73
C LEU A 411 -31.98 11.08 52.08
N TYR A 412 -31.27 10.00 52.35
CA TYR A 412 -29.99 9.68 51.77
C TYR A 412 -29.93 8.21 51.34
N ALA A 413 -29.04 7.89 50.40
CA ALA A 413 -28.76 6.52 50.02
C ALA A 413 -27.55 5.98 50.80
N GLU A 414 -27.61 4.71 51.24
CA GLU A 414 -26.50 4.04 51.89
C GLU A 414 -25.37 3.80 50.92
N GLN A 415 -24.17 4.34 51.22
CA GLN A 415 -22.98 4.25 50.35
C GLN A 415 -22.55 2.80 50.07
N SER A 416 -22.67 1.92 51.07
CA SER A 416 -22.38 0.49 50.94
C SER A 416 -23.29 -0.17 49.91
N GLN A 417 -24.58 0.08 49.95
CA GLN A 417 -25.57 -0.48 49.03
C GLN A 417 -25.44 0.12 47.62
N LEU A 418 -25.15 1.40 47.52
CA LEU A 418 -24.88 2.06 46.25
C LEU A 418 -23.63 1.45 45.57
N GLN A 419 -22.58 1.16 46.33
CA GLN A 419 -21.38 0.48 45.79
C GLN A 419 -21.71 -0.92 45.32
N LEU A 420 -22.55 -1.68 46.05
CA LEU A 420 -23.00 -3.02 45.61
C LEU A 420 -23.81 -2.97 44.31
N LEU A 421 -24.76 -2.02 44.21
CA LEU A 421 -25.52 -1.82 42.98
C LEU A 421 -24.62 -1.49 41.81
N ARG A 422 -23.68 -0.55 42.00
CA ARG A 422 -22.69 -0.17 40.98
C ARG A 422 -21.83 -1.37 40.55
N GLN A 423 -21.32 -2.16 41.49
CA GLN A 423 -20.54 -3.35 41.23
C GLN A 423 -21.36 -4.38 40.43
N LYS A 424 -22.60 -4.61 40.80
CA LYS A 424 -23.47 -5.57 40.07
C LYS A 424 -23.76 -5.12 38.64
N LEU A 425 -24.08 -3.85 38.43
CA LEU A 425 -24.27 -3.29 37.09
C LEU A 425 -23.01 -3.39 36.25
N ASN A 426 -21.85 -3.08 36.84
CA ASN A 426 -20.54 -3.20 36.16
C ASN A 426 -20.22 -4.65 35.81
N ASN A 427 -20.44 -5.61 36.71
CA ASN A 427 -20.24 -7.03 36.45
C ASN A 427 -21.15 -7.53 35.33
N SER A 428 -22.42 -7.11 35.33
CA SER A 428 -23.37 -7.45 34.25
C SER A 428 -22.93 -6.86 32.92
N LEU A 429 -22.45 -5.62 32.91
CA LEU A 429 -21.92 -4.96 31.72
C LEU A 429 -20.69 -5.73 31.16
N GLU A 430 -19.70 -6.07 32.00
CA GLU A 430 -18.51 -6.77 31.58
C GLU A 430 -18.80 -8.21 31.13
N LYS A 431 -19.72 -8.93 31.78
CA LYS A 431 -20.20 -10.25 31.33
C LYS A 431 -20.85 -10.18 29.95
N THR A 432 -21.78 -9.22 29.76
CA THR A 432 -22.47 -9.03 28.47
C THR A 432 -21.43 -8.63 27.38
N ARG A 433 -20.53 -7.71 27.71
CA ARG A 433 -19.44 -7.30 26.80
C ARG A 433 -18.57 -8.47 26.41
N LEU A 434 -18.16 -9.31 27.34
CA LEU A 434 -17.37 -10.52 27.05
C LEU A 434 -18.14 -11.51 26.17
N ALA A 435 -19.42 -11.73 26.41
CA ALA A 435 -20.25 -12.59 25.57
C ALA A 435 -20.31 -12.08 24.12
N ARG A 436 -20.48 -10.77 23.93
CA ARG A 436 -20.47 -10.16 22.58
C ARG A 436 -19.10 -10.19 21.92
N LYS A 437 -18.02 -9.96 22.68
CA LYS A 437 -16.66 -10.14 22.17
C LYS A 437 -16.43 -11.57 21.68
N ARG A 438 -16.89 -12.56 22.42
CA ARG A 438 -16.77 -13.97 22.04
C ARG A 438 -17.57 -14.30 20.78
N GLU A 439 -18.77 -13.80 20.65
CA GLU A 439 -19.61 -13.97 19.46
C GLU A 439 -18.94 -13.39 18.21
N LEU A 440 -18.43 -12.15 18.30
CA LEU A 440 -17.67 -11.52 17.20
C LEU A 440 -16.38 -12.25 16.91
N ALA A 441 -15.60 -12.61 17.93
CA ALA A 441 -14.33 -13.33 17.76
C ALA A 441 -14.55 -14.72 17.15
N LYS A 442 -15.62 -15.43 17.51
CA LYS A 442 -16.02 -16.69 16.89
C LYS A 442 -16.28 -16.52 15.40
N THR A 443 -17.01 -15.48 15.04
CA THR A 443 -17.33 -15.20 13.63
C THR A 443 -16.06 -14.83 12.85
N LEU A 444 -15.23 -13.97 13.42
CA LEU A 444 -14.02 -13.44 12.76
C LEU A 444 -12.86 -14.45 12.71
N SER A 445 -12.76 -15.40 13.66
CA SER A 445 -11.67 -16.37 13.71
C SER A 445 -11.52 -17.21 12.42
N GLY A 446 -12.63 -17.46 11.71
CA GLY A 446 -12.62 -18.14 10.41
C GLY A 446 -12.14 -17.28 9.23
N PHE A 447 -11.93 -15.96 9.44
CA PHE A 447 -11.60 -15.03 8.36
C PHE A 447 -10.13 -14.62 8.29
N HIS A 448 -9.23 -15.08 9.17
CA HIS A 448 -7.81 -14.74 9.13
C HIS A 448 -7.19 -15.02 7.75
N GLN A 449 -7.18 -16.28 7.33
CA GLN A 449 -6.63 -16.66 6.03
C GLN A 449 -7.35 -16.03 4.83
N PRO A 450 -8.70 -15.96 4.80
CA PRO A 450 -9.42 -15.23 3.76
C PRO A 450 -9.02 -13.75 3.66
N VAL A 451 -8.85 -13.05 4.79
CA VAL A 451 -8.46 -11.64 4.83
C VAL A 451 -7.01 -11.46 4.37
N GLU A 452 -6.08 -12.32 4.83
CA GLU A 452 -4.69 -12.29 4.35
C GLU A 452 -4.61 -12.46 2.83
N LYS A 453 -5.35 -13.42 2.27
CA LYS A 453 -5.43 -13.63 0.83
C LYS A 453 -6.07 -12.44 0.10
N LEU A 454 -7.13 -11.87 0.67
CA LEU A 454 -7.83 -10.72 0.09
C LEU A 454 -6.91 -9.50 0.03
N VAL A 455 -6.27 -9.14 1.15
CA VAL A 455 -5.38 -7.99 1.23
C VAL A 455 -4.18 -8.16 0.30
N ARG A 456 -3.54 -9.34 0.32
CA ARG A 456 -2.43 -9.66 -0.58
C ARG A 456 -2.83 -9.53 -2.05
N LYS A 457 -4.01 -10.02 -2.42
CA LYS A 457 -4.50 -9.92 -3.79
C LYS A 457 -4.83 -8.48 -4.21
N VAL A 458 -5.32 -7.65 -3.28
CA VAL A 458 -5.54 -6.22 -3.53
C VAL A 458 -4.21 -5.47 -3.66
N LEU A 459 -3.20 -5.83 -2.87
CA LEU A 459 -1.86 -5.27 -2.99
C LEU A 459 -1.21 -5.64 -4.34
N ASP A 460 -1.35 -6.90 -4.77
CA ASP A 460 -0.86 -7.36 -6.08
C ASP A 460 -1.67 -6.74 -7.23
N PHE A 461 -2.96 -6.47 -7.02
CA PHE A 461 -3.81 -5.75 -7.98
C PHE A 461 -3.26 -4.34 -8.26
N ASP A 462 -2.84 -3.58 -7.25
CA ASP A 462 -2.30 -2.23 -7.42
C ASP A 462 -1.06 -2.21 -8.32
N LEU A 463 -0.28 -3.29 -8.38
CA LEU A 463 0.85 -3.42 -9.30
C LEU A 463 0.40 -3.34 -10.78
N GLY A 464 -0.56 -4.15 -11.19
CA GLY A 464 -1.10 -4.12 -12.56
C GLY A 464 -1.88 -2.85 -12.84
N PHE A 465 -2.65 -2.39 -11.87
CA PHE A 465 -3.42 -1.15 -11.96
C PHE A 465 -2.55 0.09 -12.10
N SER A 466 -1.40 0.16 -11.41
CA SER A 466 -0.45 1.27 -11.56
C SER A 466 0.14 1.37 -12.96
N ILE A 467 0.44 0.22 -13.60
CA ILE A 467 0.88 0.17 -15.01
C ILE A 467 -0.25 0.62 -15.94
N SER A 468 -1.48 0.25 -15.64
CA SER A 468 -2.67 0.70 -16.40
C SER A 468 -2.87 2.21 -16.28
N CYS A 469 -2.81 2.79 -15.08
CA CYS A 469 -2.90 4.24 -14.87
C CYS A 469 -1.78 4.99 -15.61
N PHE A 470 -0.55 4.49 -15.56
CA PHE A 470 0.58 5.03 -16.33
C PHE A 470 0.29 4.98 -17.83
N SER A 471 -0.22 3.84 -18.34
CA SER A 471 -0.58 3.67 -19.74
C SER A 471 -1.69 4.64 -20.18
N THR A 472 -2.75 4.75 -19.39
CA THR A 472 -3.88 5.67 -19.66
C THR A 472 -3.43 7.13 -19.65
N LYS A 473 -2.63 7.55 -18.67
CA LYS A 473 -2.13 8.94 -18.55
C LYS A 473 -1.33 9.38 -19.77
N PHE A 474 -0.48 8.51 -20.28
CA PHE A 474 0.43 8.81 -21.38
C PHE A 474 -0.06 8.28 -22.74
N HIS A 475 -1.21 7.60 -22.80
CA HIS A 475 -1.77 6.97 -24.01
C HIS A 475 -0.80 5.95 -24.63
N LEU A 476 -0.31 5.02 -23.80
CA LEU A 476 0.66 4.02 -24.20
C LEU A 476 -0.03 2.77 -24.78
N ASN A 477 0.68 2.05 -25.62
CA ASN A 477 0.21 0.80 -26.22
C ASN A 477 1.26 -0.31 -26.07
N LEU A 478 0.83 -1.57 -26.03
CA LEU A 478 1.76 -2.70 -26.04
C LEU A 478 2.47 -2.81 -27.39
N PRO A 479 3.80 -3.03 -27.42
CA PRO A 479 4.54 -3.22 -28.64
C PRO A 479 4.25 -4.59 -29.25
N GLU A 480 4.33 -4.66 -30.56
CA GLU A 480 4.36 -5.91 -31.33
C GLU A 480 5.81 -6.41 -31.41
N LEU A 481 6.02 -7.65 -31.00
CA LEU A 481 7.36 -8.29 -31.07
C LEU A 481 7.45 -9.01 -32.40
N ILE A 482 8.40 -8.58 -33.23
CA ILE A 482 8.61 -9.10 -34.57
C ILE A 482 9.91 -9.94 -34.66
N PRO A 483 10.01 -10.92 -35.58
CA PRO A 483 11.25 -11.72 -35.77
C PRO A 483 12.32 -10.98 -36.53
N GLU A 484 11.99 -9.97 -37.33
CA GLU A 484 12.94 -9.19 -38.15
C GLU A 484 13.74 -8.22 -37.28
N ILE A 485 15.00 -7.98 -37.69
CA ILE A 485 15.89 -7.05 -37.02
C ILE A 485 15.52 -5.62 -37.38
N GLY A 486 14.81 -4.94 -36.50
CA GLY A 486 14.36 -3.58 -36.73
C GLY A 486 13.57 -3.04 -35.55
N ILE A 487 13.43 -1.73 -35.49
CA ILE A 487 12.61 -0.99 -34.53
C ILE A 487 11.90 0.10 -35.32
N GLY A 488 10.58 0.11 -35.27
CA GLY A 488 9.79 1.12 -35.95
C GLY A 488 8.55 1.49 -35.16
N PHE A 489 8.21 2.79 -35.13
CA PHE A 489 7.04 3.28 -34.44
C PHE A 489 6.35 4.43 -35.17
N THR A 490 5.07 4.58 -34.90
CA THR A 490 4.25 5.71 -35.34
C THR A 490 3.73 6.50 -34.15
N ASP A 491 3.67 7.83 -34.34
CA ASP A 491 3.13 8.78 -33.36
C ASP A 491 3.74 8.56 -31.95
N GLY A 492 5.08 8.47 -31.87
CA GLY A 492 5.83 8.32 -30.64
C GLY A 492 5.97 9.64 -29.90
N GLU A 493 5.86 9.64 -28.59
CA GLU A 493 5.97 10.84 -27.74
C GLU A 493 6.94 10.58 -26.58
N ASN A 494 8.01 11.38 -26.48
CA ASN A 494 8.98 11.24 -25.39
C ASN A 494 8.32 11.48 -24.03
N LEU A 495 8.33 10.49 -23.15
CA LEU A 495 7.64 10.50 -21.85
C LEU A 495 8.09 11.62 -20.93
N PHE A 496 9.38 11.90 -20.88
CA PHE A 496 9.90 12.93 -19.98
C PHE A 496 9.50 14.33 -20.44
N LEU A 497 9.48 14.55 -21.76
CA LEU A 497 8.99 15.81 -22.33
C LEU A 497 7.48 15.95 -22.14
N LYS A 498 6.73 14.86 -22.39
CA LYS A 498 5.27 14.85 -22.20
C LYS A 498 4.89 15.07 -20.73
N ALA A 499 5.60 14.45 -19.79
CA ALA A 499 5.39 14.66 -18.35
C ALA A 499 5.69 16.10 -17.94
N ARG A 500 6.67 16.75 -18.57
CA ARG A 500 7.08 18.13 -18.24
C ARG A 500 6.23 19.19 -18.88
N TYR A 501 5.86 19.03 -20.16
CA TYR A 501 5.23 20.07 -20.98
C TYR A 501 3.76 19.76 -21.32
N GLY A 502 3.27 18.57 -21.03
CA GLY A 502 1.90 18.11 -21.27
C GLY A 502 1.69 17.68 -22.72
N LYS A 503 1.73 18.62 -23.68
CA LYS A 503 1.55 18.33 -25.10
C LYS A 503 2.86 18.49 -25.85
N ILE A 504 3.21 17.50 -26.66
CA ILE A 504 4.38 17.51 -27.55
C ILE A 504 3.97 17.00 -28.94
N ASP A 505 4.79 17.30 -29.94
CA ASP A 505 4.54 16.83 -31.29
C ASP A 505 4.94 15.35 -31.39
N PRO A 506 4.06 14.45 -31.90
CA PRO A 506 4.39 13.06 -32.08
C PRO A 506 5.38 12.86 -33.23
N ILE A 507 6.21 11.84 -33.13
CA ILE A 507 7.25 11.51 -34.10
C ILE A 507 7.06 10.08 -34.59
N SER A 508 7.29 9.84 -35.90
CA SER A 508 7.33 8.49 -36.46
C SER A 508 8.71 8.21 -37.01
N TYR A 509 9.28 7.03 -36.69
CA TYR A 509 10.63 6.69 -37.10
C TYR A 509 10.85 5.17 -37.15
N SER A 510 11.77 4.74 -38.03
CA SER A 510 12.13 3.33 -38.14
C SER A 510 13.60 3.12 -38.53
N ILE A 511 14.19 2.05 -38.00
CA ILE A 511 15.51 1.54 -38.33
C ILE A 511 15.43 0.03 -38.56
N GLY A 512 16.24 -0.51 -39.46
CA GLY A 512 16.15 -1.92 -39.84
C GLY A 512 14.87 -2.27 -40.57
N LYS A 513 14.48 -3.54 -40.54
CA LYS A 513 13.33 -4.05 -41.25
C LYS A 513 12.12 -4.10 -40.36
N THR A 514 11.11 -3.26 -40.61
CA THR A 514 9.84 -3.21 -39.93
C THR A 514 8.72 -2.91 -40.92
N GLY A 515 7.45 -3.11 -40.53
CA GLY A 515 6.29 -2.72 -41.34
C GLY A 515 6.16 -1.20 -41.54
N PHE A 516 6.91 -0.39 -40.79
CA PHE A 516 6.95 1.06 -40.90
C PHE A 516 8.16 1.58 -41.69
N SER A 517 9.09 0.69 -42.09
CA SER A 517 10.29 1.07 -42.85
C SER A 517 9.92 1.37 -44.28
N PRO A 518 10.31 2.55 -44.84
CA PRO A 518 10.09 2.83 -46.28
C PRO A 518 10.87 1.83 -47.14
N ALA A 519 10.32 1.44 -48.26
CA ALA A 519 10.91 0.50 -49.16
C ALA A 519 12.30 0.98 -49.62
N GLY A 520 13.33 0.13 -49.47
CA GLY A 520 14.73 0.42 -49.81
C GLY A 520 15.49 1.24 -48.76
N LEU A 521 14.86 1.56 -47.60
CA LEU A 521 15.46 2.30 -46.48
C LEU A 521 15.50 1.47 -45.19
N GLU A 522 15.72 0.17 -45.30
CA GLU A 522 15.75 -0.79 -44.18
C GLU A 522 17.17 -0.88 -43.55
N ASN A 523 17.95 0.21 -43.65
CA ASN A 523 19.31 0.26 -43.08
C ASN A 523 19.26 0.10 -41.55
N ARG A 524 20.14 -0.75 -41.04
CA ARG A 524 20.24 -1.08 -39.62
C ARG A 524 21.12 -0.09 -38.84
N VAL A 525 22.06 0.56 -39.52
CA VAL A 525 22.94 1.58 -38.94
C VAL A 525 22.66 2.91 -39.62
N VAL A 526 22.36 3.90 -38.80
CA VAL A 526 21.87 5.20 -39.25
C VAL A 526 22.62 6.33 -38.54
N LEU A 527 22.99 7.36 -39.31
CA LEU A 527 23.53 8.61 -38.80
C LEU A 527 22.42 9.67 -38.79
N LEU A 528 22.09 10.19 -37.63
CA LEU A 528 21.07 11.23 -37.46
C LEU A 528 21.73 12.62 -37.44
N SER A 529 21.46 13.39 -38.44
CA SER A 529 21.96 14.76 -38.61
C SER A 529 20.85 15.78 -38.23
N GLY A 530 21.21 17.04 -37.99
CA GLY A 530 20.24 18.09 -37.82
C GLY A 530 20.62 19.16 -36.80
N VAL A 531 19.73 20.11 -36.66
CA VAL A 531 19.92 21.30 -35.82
C VAL A 531 20.03 20.97 -34.34
N ASN A 532 20.81 21.73 -33.56
CA ASN A 532 21.02 21.49 -32.14
C ASN A 532 19.73 21.53 -31.30
N SER A 533 18.74 22.31 -31.70
CA SER A 533 17.41 22.39 -31.06
C SER A 533 16.36 21.51 -31.76
N GLY A 534 16.76 20.68 -32.71
CA GLY A 534 15.84 19.91 -33.57
C GLY A 534 15.17 18.71 -32.92
N GLY A 535 15.62 18.28 -31.73
CA GLY A 535 15.03 17.14 -31.04
C GLY A 535 15.75 15.81 -31.27
N LYS A 536 16.98 15.81 -31.82
CA LYS A 536 17.81 14.59 -32.06
C LYS A 536 17.96 13.74 -30.78
N THR A 537 18.44 14.38 -29.68
CA THR A 537 18.57 13.74 -28.37
C THR A 537 17.21 13.21 -27.86
N SER A 538 16.13 13.99 -28.05
CA SER A 538 14.79 13.57 -27.64
C SER A 538 14.26 12.37 -28.42
N LEU A 539 14.58 12.24 -29.71
CA LEU A 539 14.27 11.06 -30.52
C LEU A 539 15.07 9.85 -30.04
N LEU A 540 16.34 10.03 -29.74
CA LEU A 540 17.21 8.96 -29.25
C LEU A 540 16.71 8.44 -27.88
N GLU A 541 16.34 9.38 -26.98
CA GLU A 541 15.70 9.03 -25.71
C GLU A 541 14.35 8.31 -25.91
N LEU A 542 13.52 8.74 -26.86
CA LEU A 542 12.25 8.07 -27.17
C LEU A 542 12.48 6.63 -27.66
N LEU A 543 13.44 6.40 -28.55
CA LEU A 543 13.85 5.05 -28.97
C LEU A 543 14.27 4.20 -27.76
N ALA A 544 15.10 4.75 -26.89
CA ALA A 544 15.54 4.08 -25.67
C ALA A 544 14.38 3.78 -24.72
N GLN A 545 13.43 4.71 -24.54
CA GLN A 545 12.20 4.50 -23.74
C GLN A 545 11.36 3.37 -24.33
N CYS A 546 11.16 3.34 -25.65
CA CYS A 546 10.44 2.28 -26.34
C CYS A 546 11.08 0.90 -26.14
N VAL A 547 12.39 0.82 -26.26
CA VAL A 547 13.15 -0.41 -26.09
C VAL A 547 13.11 -0.90 -24.64
N ILE A 548 13.42 -0.04 -23.68
CA ILE A 548 13.42 -0.41 -22.26
C ILE A 548 12.05 -0.90 -21.83
N LEU A 549 10.98 -0.13 -22.11
CA LEU A 549 9.62 -0.52 -21.75
C LEU A 549 9.13 -1.76 -22.50
N GLY A 550 9.42 -1.86 -23.79
CA GLY A 550 9.03 -3.02 -24.59
C GLY A 550 9.65 -4.32 -24.08
N TYR A 551 10.93 -4.29 -23.74
CA TYR A 551 11.64 -5.44 -23.17
C TYR A 551 11.34 -5.69 -21.68
N MET A 552 10.71 -4.73 -20.98
CA MET A 552 10.05 -4.99 -19.68
C MET A 552 8.71 -5.71 -19.85
N GLY A 553 8.15 -5.78 -21.06
CA GLY A 553 6.81 -6.27 -21.37
C GLY A 553 5.73 -5.22 -21.04
N PHE A 554 6.09 -3.94 -21.00
CA PHE A 554 5.23 -2.82 -20.64
C PHE A 554 4.75 -2.04 -21.87
N PRO A 555 3.65 -1.25 -21.74
CA PRO A 555 3.20 -0.33 -22.78
C PRO A 555 4.25 0.74 -23.07
N VAL A 556 4.36 1.11 -24.33
CA VAL A 556 5.38 2.02 -24.89
C VAL A 556 4.77 3.34 -25.36
N PRO A 557 5.53 4.43 -25.39
CA PRO A 557 5.05 5.75 -25.74
C PRO A 557 4.92 5.95 -27.27
N ALA A 558 4.19 5.08 -27.92
CA ALA A 558 3.90 5.16 -29.35
C ALA A 558 2.50 4.58 -29.63
N LYS A 559 1.88 5.05 -30.69
CA LYS A 559 0.57 4.55 -31.13
C LYS A 559 0.67 3.11 -31.63
N LYS A 560 1.74 2.80 -32.37
CA LYS A 560 2.14 1.48 -32.76
C LYS A 560 3.66 1.37 -32.69
N LEU A 561 4.16 0.25 -32.23
CA LEU A 561 5.59 -0.07 -32.19
C LEU A 561 5.80 -1.52 -32.60
N GLU A 562 6.69 -1.75 -33.55
CA GLU A 562 7.29 -3.04 -33.87
C GLU A 562 8.70 -3.09 -33.28
N LEU A 563 9.01 -4.15 -32.54
CA LEU A 563 10.27 -4.33 -31.84
C LEU A 563 10.87 -5.69 -32.20
N GLY A 564 11.96 -5.67 -32.96
CA GLY A 564 12.77 -6.83 -33.32
C GLY A 564 13.70 -7.27 -32.18
N PRO A 565 14.40 -8.41 -32.35
CA PRO A 565 15.25 -8.98 -31.31
C PRO A 565 16.45 -8.09 -30.96
N VAL A 566 16.66 -7.88 -29.64
CA VAL A 566 17.83 -7.20 -29.05
C VAL A 566 18.26 -7.97 -27.81
N GLU A 567 19.52 -8.44 -27.80
CA GLU A 567 20.11 -9.11 -26.63
C GLU A 567 20.83 -8.12 -25.71
N GLU A 568 21.45 -7.09 -26.28
CA GLU A 568 22.23 -6.13 -25.52
C GLU A 568 21.89 -4.70 -25.95
N PHE A 569 21.64 -3.84 -25.00
CA PHE A 569 21.29 -2.42 -25.22
C PHE A 569 22.41 -1.50 -24.70
N TYR A 570 22.92 -0.67 -25.55
CA TYR A 570 23.93 0.35 -25.27
C TYR A 570 23.37 1.73 -25.54
N TYR A 571 23.41 2.60 -24.56
CA TYR A 571 23.02 4.01 -24.68
C TYR A 571 24.18 4.88 -24.22
N PHE A 572 24.73 5.67 -25.12
CA PHE A 572 25.80 6.64 -24.86
C PHE A 572 25.25 8.02 -24.98
N GLY A 573 25.03 8.68 -23.83
CA GLY A 573 24.55 10.05 -23.76
C GLY A 573 25.65 11.06 -24.02
N LYS A 574 25.25 12.30 -24.27
CA LYS A 574 26.17 13.42 -24.50
C LYS A 574 27.14 13.60 -23.33
N SER A 575 28.43 13.57 -23.61
CA SER A 575 29.47 13.77 -22.61
C SER A 575 29.46 15.19 -22.06
N LYS A 576 29.37 15.33 -20.73
CA LYS A 576 29.44 16.61 -20.04
C LYS A 576 30.90 16.87 -19.62
N GLY A 577 31.61 17.71 -20.37
CA GLY A 577 32.91 18.22 -19.98
C GLY A 577 34.04 17.98 -21.04
N THR A 578 35.14 18.69 -20.86
CA THR A 578 36.40 18.46 -21.61
C THR A 578 36.98 17.12 -21.17
N LEU A 579 36.97 16.15 -22.09
CA LEU A 579 37.52 14.83 -21.84
C LEU A 579 39.06 14.92 -21.84
N ASP A 580 39.65 14.44 -20.74
CA ASP A 580 41.08 14.12 -20.78
C ASP A 580 41.33 12.82 -21.59
N ALA A 581 42.58 12.54 -21.92
CA ALA A 581 42.94 11.38 -22.68
C ALA A 581 42.47 10.04 -22.06
N GLY A 582 42.29 9.99 -20.74
CA GLY A 582 41.82 8.79 -20.03
C GLY A 582 40.33 8.55 -20.23
N ALA A 583 39.49 9.59 -20.24
CA ALA A 583 38.06 9.47 -20.51
C ALA A 583 37.80 9.03 -21.97
N PHE A 584 38.60 9.53 -22.92
CA PHE A 584 38.59 9.08 -24.32
C PHE A 584 38.92 7.59 -24.45
N GLU A 585 40.03 7.13 -23.83
CA GLU A 585 40.40 5.72 -23.83
C GLU A 585 39.29 4.83 -23.24
N THR A 586 38.66 5.29 -22.14
CA THR A 586 37.55 4.58 -21.51
C THR A 586 36.36 4.44 -22.45
N THR A 587 36.01 5.51 -23.18
CA THR A 587 34.90 5.49 -24.16
C THR A 587 35.24 4.52 -25.32
N LEU A 588 36.45 4.56 -25.86
CA LEU A 588 36.87 3.61 -26.91
C LEU A 588 36.84 2.15 -26.42
N LYS A 589 37.25 1.89 -25.17
CA LYS A 589 37.14 0.55 -24.56
C LYS A 589 35.68 0.08 -24.45
N GLN A 590 34.74 0.98 -24.17
CA GLN A 590 33.32 0.64 -24.16
C GLN A 590 32.84 0.23 -25.56
N PHE A 591 33.33 0.87 -26.63
CA PHE A 591 32.98 0.48 -27.98
C PHE A 591 33.68 -0.82 -28.46
N SER A 592 34.77 -1.24 -27.83
CA SER A 592 35.45 -2.50 -28.20
C SER A 592 34.59 -3.74 -27.91
N VAL A 593 33.65 -3.64 -26.97
CA VAL A 593 32.69 -4.71 -26.65
C VAL A 593 31.71 -4.97 -27.81
N LEU A 594 31.56 -4.01 -28.72
CA LEU A 594 30.72 -4.19 -29.91
C LEU A 594 31.32 -5.22 -30.91
N SER A 595 32.55 -5.70 -30.66
CA SER A 595 33.21 -6.69 -31.50
C SER A 595 32.61 -8.10 -31.44
N GLU A 596 31.81 -8.42 -30.44
CA GLU A 596 31.14 -9.71 -30.31
C GLU A 596 29.90 -9.78 -31.22
N ALA A 597 29.69 -10.91 -31.89
CA ALA A 597 28.54 -11.12 -32.75
C ALA A 597 27.31 -11.44 -31.89
N SER A 598 26.49 -10.44 -31.56
CA SER A 598 25.20 -10.59 -30.89
C SER A 598 24.19 -9.55 -31.41
N GLU A 599 22.92 -9.76 -31.16
CA GLU A 599 21.83 -8.83 -31.48
C GLU A 599 21.93 -7.60 -30.57
N LYS A 600 22.56 -6.54 -31.06
CA LYS A 600 22.84 -5.32 -30.28
C LYS A 600 22.08 -4.13 -30.80
N LEU A 601 21.64 -3.29 -29.88
CA LEU A 601 21.18 -1.95 -30.18
C LEU A 601 22.16 -0.94 -29.59
N VAL A 602 22.70 -0.06 -30.41
CA VAL A 602 23.59 1.02 -30.00
C VAL A 602 22.99 2.36 -30.33
N LEU A 603 22.68 3.15 -29.28
CA LEU A 603 22.24 4.53 -29.41
C LEU A 603 23.34 5.45 -28.88
N ALA A 604 23.81 6.40 -29.69
CA ALA A 604 24.91 7.28 -29.31
C ALA A 604 24.62 8.74 -29.65
N ASP A 605 24.75 9.62 -28.64
CA ASP A 605 24.45 11.06 -28.75
C ASP A 605 25.75 11.87 -28.71
N GLU A 606 26.05 12.59 -29.80
CA GLU A 606 27.11 13.60 -29.92
C GLU A 606 28.48 13.12 -29.37
N LEU A 607 28.98 11.99 -29.87
CA LEU A 607 30.30 11.44 -29.50
C LEU A 607 31.47 12.32 -29.91
N GLU A 608 31.26 13.25 -30.83
CA GLU A 608 32.28 14.18 -31.34
C GLU A 608 32.90 15.11 -30.31
N SER A 609 32.22 15.29 -29.16
CA SER A 609 32.78 16.10 -28.07
C SER A 609 34.01 15.48 -27.40
N ILE A 610 34.41 14.28 -27.83
CA ILE A 610 35.48 13.49 -27.20
C ILE A 610 36.88 14.00 -27.61
N THR A 611 37.09 14.46 -28.87
CA THR A 611 38.36 14.93 -29.38
C THR A 611 38.13 15.95 -30.50
N GLU A 612 39.20 16.32 -31.22
CA GLU A 612 39.07 17.24 -32.36
C GLU A 612 38.18 16.69 -33.49
N PRO A 613 37.44 17.55 -34.20
CA PRO A 613 36.38 17.12 -35.13
C PRO A 613 36.84 16.11 -36.18
N GLY A 614 38.03 16.28 -36.79
CA GLY A 614 38.52 15.36 -37.81
C GLY A 614 38.90 13.98 -37.29
N ALA A 615 39.41 13.90 -36.06
CA ALA A 615 39.69 12.63 -35.41
C ALA A 615 38.39 11.93 -34.96
N SER A 616 37.46 12.68 -34.38
CA SER A 616 36.14 12.19 -34.00
C SER A 616 35.39 11.61 -35.21
N ALA A 617 35.34 12.30 -36.31
CA ALA A 617 34.69 11.85 -37.54
C ALA A 617 35.22 10.50 -38.03
N ARG A 618 36.54 10.32 -38.04
CA ARG A 618 37.19 9.03 -38.45
C ARG A 618 36.89 7.91 -37.50
N ILE A 619 36.86 8.17 -36.19
CA ILE A 619 36.51 7.16 -35.18
C ILE A 619 35.06 6.74 -35.32
N ILE A 620 34.13 7.70 -35.43
CA ILE A 620 32.72 7.40 -35.61
C ILE A 620 32.49 6.64 -36.92
N ALA A 621 33.14 7.04 -38.05
CA ALA A 621 33.08 6.33 -39.31
C ALA A 621 33.50 4.86 -39.12
N GLY A 622 34.65 4.62 -38.47
CA GLY A 622 35.11 3.26 -38.18
C GLY A 622 34.15 2.43 -37.32
N ILE A 623 33.48 3.05 -36.32
CA ILE A 623 32.48 2.38 -35.51
C ILE A 623 31.24 2.02 -36.35
N LEU A 624 30.75 2.95 -37.20
CA LEU A 624 29.62 2.71 -38.08
C LEU A 624 29.88 1.59 -39.07
N GLU A 625 31.09 1.59 -39.72
CA GLU A 625 31.53 0.50 -40.60
C GLU A 625 31.56 -0.84 -39.87
N TYR A 626 32.10 -0.85 -38.67
CA TYR A 626 32.22 -2.07 -37.88
C TYR A 626 30.82 -2.64 -37.51
N LEU A 627 29.89 -1.80 -37.05
CA LEU A 627 28.52 -2.20 -36.76
C LEU A 627 27.77 -2.67 -38.01
N SER A 628 27.99 -2.02 -39.16
CA SER A 628 27.36 -2.39 -40.44
C SER A 628 27.72 -3.79 -40.91
N ARG A 629 28.92 -4.29 -40.54
CA ARG A 629 29.37 -5.67 -40.86
C ARG A 629 28.58 -6.73 -40.07
N ASN A 630 28.09 -6.40 -38.90
CA ASN A 630 27.26 -7.30 -38.11
C ASN A 630 25.80 -7.20 -38.55
N GLU A 631 25.29 -8.24 -39.19
CA GLU A 631 23.90 -8.29 -39.70
C GLU A 631 22.85 -8.31 -38.62
N GLN A 632 23.22 -8.53 -37.36
CA GLN A 632 22.32 -8.61 -36.21
C GLN A 632 22.28 -7.33 -35.35
N SER A 633 23.10 -6.31 -35.68
CA SER A 633 23.17 -5.09 -34.90
C SER A 633 22.37 -3.95 -35.51
N LEU A 634 21.74 -3.17 -34.60
CA LEU A 634 21.08 -1.89 -34.89
C LEU A 634 21.89 -0.74 -34.29
N GLY A 635 21.96 0.39 -34.97
CA GLY A 635 22.69 1.56 -34.48
C GLY A 635 22.10 2.88 -34.94
N VAL A 636 21.92 3.83 -34.00
CA VAL A 636 21.58 5.23 -34.31
C VAL A 636 22.61 6.13 -33.66
N PHE A 637 23.30 6.88 -34.48
CA PHE A 637 24.35 7.81 -34.06
C PHE A 637 23.95 9.25 -34.39
N VAL A 638 23.87 10.09 -33.36
CA VAL A 638 23.62 11.50 -33.53
C VAL A 638 24.96 12.23 -33.67
N SER A 639 25.11 13.05 -34.71
CA SER A 639 26.33 13.83 -34.88
C SER A 639 26.06 15.13 -35.64
N HIS A 640 26.88 16.16 -35.34
CA HIS A 640 26.98 17.40 -36.09
C HIS A 640 28.03 17.33 -37.20
N LEU A 641 28.86 16.29 -37.20
CA LEU A 641 29.96 16.08 -38.16
C LEU A 641 29.54 15.14 -39.29
N SER A 642 28.25 15.06 -39.61
CA SER A 642 27.70 14.06 -40.54
C SER A 642 28.42 14.06 -41.89
N GLU A 643 28.72 15.23 -42.50
CA GLU A 643 29.47 15.33 -43.75
C GLU A 643 30.89 14.75 -43.62
N LEU A 644 31.64 15.16 -42.60
CA LEU A 644 32.99 14.65 -42.33
C LEU A 644 33.03 13.16 -42.05
N ILE A 645 32.00 12.62 -41.39
CA ILE A 645 31.88 11.19 -41.11
C ILE A 645 31.67 10.43 -42.42
N LEU A 646 30.76 10.92 -43.30
CA LEU A 646 30.50 10.30 -44.61
C LEU A 646 31.69 10.32 -45.53
N GLU A 647 32.49 11.40 -45.53
CA GLU A 647 33.75 11.49 -46.29
C GLU A 647 34.76 10.44 -45.85
N ASN A 648 34.71 9.98 -44.60
CA ASN A 648 35.63 8.99 -44.03
C ASN A 648 35.04 7.57 -43.95
N THR A 649 33.82 7.34 -44.40
CA THR A 649 33.13 6.05 -44.34
C THR A 649 33.27 5.32 -45.67
N GLY A 650 33.74 4.07 -45.63
CA GLY A 650 33.86 3.19 -46.79
C GLY A 650 32.62 2.32 -47.09
N THR A 651 31.55 2.46 -46.27
CA THR A 651 30.27 1.74 -46.41
C THR A 651 29.14 2.72 -46.58
N GLU A 652 28.06 2.27 -47.27
CA GLU A 652 26.85 3.08 -47.42
C GLU A 652 26.10 3.11 -46.07
N VAL A 653 26.06 4.28 -45.43
CA VAL A 653 25.34 4.53 -44.21
C VAL A 653 24.17 5.46 -44.49
N ARG A 654 22.93 5.08 -44.07
CA ARG A 654 21.77 5.95 -44.18
C ARG A 654 21.96 7.15 -43.27
N VAL A 655 21.67 8.33 -43.80
CA VAL A 655 21.71 9.57 -43.04
C VAL A 655 20.29 10.12 -43.00
N ASP A 656 19.76 10.34 -41.79
CA ASP A 656 18.45 10.94 -41.63
C ASP A 656 18.60 12.35 -41.03
N GLY A 657 17.81 13.30 -41.56
CA GLY A 657 17.94 14.70 -41.18
C GLY A 657 16.73 15.23 -40.42
N ILE A 658 16.95 15.89 -39.28
CA ILE A 658 15.91 16.71 -38.60
C ILE A 658 16.14 18.15 -39.08
N GLU A 659 15.25 18.65 -39.96
CA GLU A 659 15.40 19.95 -40.60
C GLU A 659 14.61 21.05 -39.91
N ALA A 660 15.09 22.28 -40.01
CA ALA A 660 14.29 23.47 -39.77
C ALA A 660 13.63 23.90 -41.09
N ASP A 661 12.29 23.94 -41.11
CA ASP A 661 11.52 24.35 -42.30
C ASP A 661 11.55 25.85 -42.60
N GLY A 662 12.30 26.61 -41.79
CA GLY A 662 12.47 28.05 -41.94
C GLY A 662 12.20 28.81 -40.67
N LEU A 663 11.74 30.05 -40.82
CA LEU A 663 11.39 30.95 -39.73
C LEU A 663 9.88 31.28 -39.78
N ASP A 664 9.23 31.26 -38.65
CA ASP A 664 7.83 31.67 -38.53
C ASP A 664 7.67 33.20 -38.66
N SER A 665 6.43 33.70 -38.54
CA SER A 665 6.12 35.16 -38.58
C SER A 665 6.83 35.97 -37.49
N ASN A 666 7.24 35.29 -36.38
CA ASN A 666 7.98 35.88 -35.25
C ASN A 666 9.49 35.69 -35.39
N LEU A 667 9.93 35.13 -36.50
CA LEU A 667 11.32 34.78 -36.79
C LEU A 667 11.88 33.70 -35.82
N GLU A 668 11.01 32.84 -35.32
CA GLU A 668 11.42 31.62 -34.59
C GLU A 668 11.57 30.44 -35.56
N LEU A 669 12.52 29.55 -35.26
CA LEU A 669 12.76 28.37 -36.09
C LEU A 669 11.58 27.41 -36.07
N ILE A 670 10.98 27.15 -37.25
CA ILE A 670 10.02 26.09 -37.45
C ILE A 670 10.84 24.80 -37.66
N VAL A 671 10.73 23.87 -36.72
CA VAL A 671 11.46 22.59 -36.79
C VAL A 671 10.47 21.47 -37.12
N ASN A 672 10.69 20.77 -38.23
CA ASN A 672 10.04 19.50 -38.49
C ASN A 672 10.75 18.43 -37.68
N ARG A 673 10.13 17.94 -36.61
CA ARG A 673 10.74 16.97 -35.70
C ARG A 673 10.74 15.55 -36.23
N ASN A 674 9.97 15.25 -37.29
CA ASN A 674 10.04 13.96 -37.97
C ASN A 674 11.31 13.92 -38.85
N PRO A 675 12.20 12.92 -38.64
CA PRO A 675 13.38 12.78 -39.48
C PRO A 675 13.00 12.53 -40.94
N VAL A 676 13.69 13.21 -41.84
CA VAL A 676 13.61 12.94 -43.29
C VAL A 676 14.66 11.89 -43.63
N TYR A 677 14.19 10.76 -44.10
CA TYR A 677 15.08 9.63 -44.43
C TYR A 677 16.02 9.96 -45.59
N ASN A 678 17.23 9.42 -45.49
CA ASN A 678 18.29 9.53 -46.51
C ASN A 678 18.60 10.97 -46.94
N ARG A 679 18.62 11.88 -45.96
CA ARG A 679 18.88 13.30 -46.21
C ARG A 679 19.73 13.93 -45.09
N ILE A 680 20.77 14.66 -45.46
CA ILE A 680 21.54 15.47 -44.53
C ILE A 680 20.78 16.77 -44.22
N ALA A 681 20.57 17.07 -42.96
CA ALA A 681 19.90 18.31 -42.55
C ALA A 681 20.74 19.55 -42.86
N ARG A 682 20.13 20.62 -43.33
CA ARG A 682 20.78 21.89 -43.58
C ARG A 682 21.34 22.52 -42.32
N SER A 683 22.41 23.30 -42.51
CA SER A 683 23.12 23.98 -41.44
C SER A 683 22.24 25.05 -40.72
N THR A 684 22.03 24.91 -39.41
CA THR A 684 21.31 25.86 -38.57
C THR A 684 21.95 27.23 -38.46
N PRO A 685 23.31 27.39 -38.44
CA PRO A 685 23.95 28.69 -38.37
C PRO A 685 23.53 29.65 -39.48
N GLU A 686 23.28 29.15 -40.69
CA GLU A 686 22.78 29.96 -41.80
C GLU A 686 21.41 30.57 -41.51
N LEU A 687 20.47 29.77 -41.00
CA LEU A 687 19.11 30.26 -40.61
C LEU A 687 19.15 31.23 -39.45
N ILE A 688 20.07 31.02 -38.49
CA ILE A 688 20.26 31.95 -37.37
C ILE A 688 20.81 33.29 -37.87
N VAL A 689 21.80 33.25 -38.77
CA VAL A 689 22.34 34.47 -39.35
C VAL A 689 21.28 35.17 -40.20
N GLU A 690 20.44 34.47 -40.93
CA GLU A 690 19.31 35.02 -41.65
C GLU A 690 18.28 35.69 -40.71
N ARG A 691 17.97 35.04 -39.58
CA ARG A 691 17.10 35.59 -38.54
C ARG A 691 17.64 36.90 -37.96
N LEU A 692 18.93 36.90 -37.60
CA LEU A 692 19.61 38.09 -37.08
C LEU A 692 19.65 39.19 -38.12
N PHE A 693 19.92 38.86 -39.36
CA PHE A 693 19.87 39.82 -40.45
C PHE A 693 18.50 40.47 -40.63
N ARG A 694 17.42 39.72 -40.46
CA ARG A 694 16.04 40.22 -40.54
C ARG A 694 15.61 41.04 -39.31
N LYS A 695 16.18 40.77 -38.13
CA LYS A 695 15.85 41.43 -36.84
C LYS A 695 16.64 42.72 -36.60
N THR A 696 17.75 42.94 -37.30
CA THR A 696 18.67 44.07 -37.07
C THR A 696 18.63 45.09 -38.19
N THR A 697 19.07 46.29 -37.90
CA THR A 697 19.17 47.42 -38.86
C THR A 697 20.53 48.13 -38.74
N GLY A 698 20.94 48.86 -39.78
CA GLY A 698 22.17 49.63 -39.77
C GLY A 698 23.43 48.77 -39.81
N LYS A 699 24.50 49.12 -39.09
CA LYS A 699 25.80 48.47 -39.09
C LYS A 699 25.75 46.99 -38.68
N GLU A 700 24.82 46.63 -37.77
CA GLU A 700 24.64 45.21 -37.39
C GLU A 700 24.07 44.42 -38.56
N GLN A 701 23.14 44.98 -39.31
CA GLN A 701 22.60 44.31 -40.49
C GLN A 701 23.64 44.10 -41.57
N GLU A 702 24.54 45.09 -41.78
CA GLU A 702 25.67 44.91 -42.70
C GLU A 702 26.61 43.76 -42.28
N PHE A 703 26.87 43.65 -40.98
CA PHE A 703 27.66 42.53 -40.45
C PHE A 703 27.00 41.17 -40.74
N TYR A 704 25.71 41.04 -40.43
CA TYR A 704 25.00 39.78 -40.70
C TYR A 704 24.80 39.50 -42.19
N SER A 705 24.69 40.54 -43.02
CA SER A 705 24.72 40.41 -44.49
C SER A 705 26.01 39.81 -44.97
N HIS A 706 27.14 40.31 -44.43
CA HIS A 706 28.47 39.78 -44.80
C HIS A 706 28.63 38.30 -44.37
N LEU A 707 28.14 37.94 -43.17
CA LEU A 707 28.13 36.54 -42.73
C LEU A 707 27.29 35.65 -43.67
N LYS A 708 26.09 36.11 -44.04
CA LYS A 708 25.15 35.43 -44.94
C LYS A 708 25.79 35.12 -46.29
N ASP A 709 26.57 36.08 -46.85
CA ASP A 709 27.27 35.90 -48.11
C ASP A 709 28.42 34.88 -48.01
N LYS A 710 29.03 34.70 -46.84
CA LYS A 710 30.04 33.63 -46.61
C LYS A 710 29.41 32.23 -46.68
N PHE A 711 28.16 32.05 -46.20
CA PHE A 711 27.46 30.77 -46.32
C PHE A 711 27.07 30.47 -47.77
N LYS A 712 26.75 31.48 -48.60
CA LYS A 712 26.48 31.29 -50.02
C LYS A 712 27.72 30.88 -50.83
N THR A 713 28.89 31.40 -50.46
CA THR A 713 30.16 31.10 -51.17
C THR A 713 30.77 29.77 -50.74
N GLY A 714 30.49 29.24 -49.54
CA GLY A 714 30.92 27.92 -49.08
C GLY A 714 30.26 26.74 -49.78
N SER A 715 29.06 26.94 -50.38
CA SER A 715 28.33 25.88 -51.11
C SER A 715 28.91 25.59 -52.54
N LYS A 716 30.04 26.16 -52.93
CA LYS A 716 30.68 25.96 -54.21
C LYS A 716 32.09 25.35 -54.15
N VAL A 717 32.37 24.53 -53.12
CA VAL A 717 33.51 23.63 -53.18
C VAL A 717 32.96 22.25 -53.54
N ASN A 718 33.00 21.96 -54.77
CA ASN A 718 32.87 20.80 -55.64
C ASN A 718 32.82 19.43 -55.00
N LEU A 719 31.87 18.69 -55.44
CA LEU A 719 31.86 17.30 -55.87
C LEU A 719 33.22 16.72 -56.16
#